data_68489b946509755aca84f3b04d66cb4d
#
_entry.id   68489b946509755aca84f3b04d66cb4d
#
_cell.length_a   1.000
_cell.length_b   1.000
_cell.length_c   1.000
_cell.angle_alpha   90.00
_cell.angle_beta   90.00
_cell.angle_gamma   90.00
#
_symmetry.space_group_name_H-M   'P 1'
#
loop_
_entity.id
_entity.type
_entity.pdbx_description
1 polymer ?
#
loop_
_entity_poly.entity_id
_entity_poly.type
_entity_poly.pdbx_seq_one_letter_code
_entity_poly.pdbx_strand_id
1 'polypeptide(L)'
;MKEVLYLEVPIPDTAAVRQWLQVEFEPGIGEKLLTPDGFCLKLLTDYTASEQAISEKLPTEISIFVWSVQRTTYLKVFRWSDQPFPQEKEILLRLKTEIRQRFPHQYPKPPAIDLSQQSIFEALAPYYPLTAKYFQKMPNGEYDLKRAYWWEQRWREGVRYPQEPRQVVFSNPKSQTPNPKLDYDLIYIGGALGAVHAAVMAKLGYKVLLVERLPFGRMNREWNISRDELQSLLNLGLVTSSELESIIVREYKDGFNKFFDGNNPPKLRSPILHTPTVLNIALDSEKWLRMCGQKLRAAGGDIWDETEFIRADIDDKQVVVTVQHLPTQADKQVTGRLLIDAMGTASPIAWQLNGGRAFDSVCPTVGAVVDGGFEPEVWDSQYGDVLYSHGDISRGRQLIWELFPGAGEELTIYLFHYHEVHPDNPGSLLEMYEDFFTILPEYRRCDMDKLVWKKPTFGYIPGHFSVSSSDRQVAVDRLIAIGDAASLQSPLVFTGFGSLVRNLERLTTLLDTALKHDLLSFRHLNQIRAYQSNVSVTWLFSKGMMVPTGKFIPPQRINSMLNTFFGLLADEPPAVADNFIKDRCDWLTFNRLALKAARKNPALLLWIWELAGPRDLFRWLGSYFNFSTYALIRILLSPWFPSFLNWIQPWLELRNPELWLQLLTLRYVITTGKPRSPNQAATVNPEAVIPIRNS
;
A
#
# COMPACT_ATOMS: atom_id res chain seq x y z
N MET A 1 -14.36 17.90 -34.59
CA MET A 1 -13.26 18.19 -33.63
C MET A 1 -12.64 16.88 -33.16
N LYS A 2 -11.32 16.79 -33.23
CA LYS A 2 -10.57 15.59 -32.81
C LYS A 2 -9.38 16.00 -31.96
N GLU A 3 -9.22 15.41 -30.77
CA GLU A 3 -8.00 15.54 -29.97
C GLU A 3 -6.87 14.79 -30.67
N VAL A 4 -5.75 15.47 -30.93
CA VAL A 4 -4.58 14.93 -31.63
C VAL A 4 -3.33 14.89 -30.78
N LEU A 5 -3.29 15.64 -29.65
CA LEU A 5 -2.24 15.58 -28.64
C LEU A 5 -2.78 15.93 -27.27
N TYR A 6 -2.32 15.19 -26.27
CA TYR A 6 -2.49 15.48 -24.85
C TYR A 6 -1.14 15.37 -24.15
N LEU A 7 -0.79 16.38 -23.36
CA LEU A 7 0.44 16.41 -22.58
C LEU A 7 0.17 16.91 -21.17
N GLU A 8 0.83 16.31 -20.20
CA GLU A 8 1.10 16.90 -18.90
C GLU A 8 2.44 17.64 -18.95
N VAL A 9 2.45 18.88 -18.48
CA VAL A 9 3.68 19.66 -18.31
C VAL A 9 3.96 19.69 -16.80
N PRO A 10 5.10 19.13 -16.35
CA PRO A 10 5.33 18.84 -14.94
C PRO A 10 5.74 20.08 -14.13
N ILE A 11 5.04 21.20 -14.32
CA ILE A 11 5.20 22.41 -13.53
C ILE A 11 3.84 23.00 -13.15
N PRO A 12 3.70 23.63 -11.97
CA PRO A 12 2.48 24.29 -11.56
C PRO A 12 2.29 25.67 -12.23
N ASP A 13 3.35 26.26 -12.78
CA ASP A 13 3.31 27.58 -13.42
C ASP A 13 2.76 27.51 -14.85
N THR A 14 1.43 27.48 -14.93
CA THR A 14 0.69 27.46 -16.19
C THR A 14 0.90 28.73 -17.01
N ALA A 15 1.17 29.88 -16.36
CA ALA A 15 1.41 31.14 -17.04
C ALA A 15 2.72 31.09 -17.82
N ALA A 16 3.79 30.55 -17.25
CA ALA A 16 5.07 30.38 -17.92
C ALA A 16 4.96 29.45 -19.14
N VAL A 17 4.20 28.36 -19.04
CA VAL A 17 3.96 27.43 -20.18
C VAL A 17 3.19 28.13 -21.30
N ARG A 18 2.14 28.89 -20.95
CA ARG A 18 1.35 29.65 -21.92
C ARG A 18 2.19 30.72 -22.61
N GLN A 19 2.96 31.49 -21.85
CA GLN A 19 3.84 32.52 -22.40
C GLN A 19 4.86 31.91 -23.38
N TRP A 20 5.53 30.83 -22.99
CA TRP A 20 6.46 30.13 -23.88
C TRP A 20 5.77 29.67 -25.17
N LEU A 21 4.58 29.06 -25.04
CA LEU A 21 3.80 28.58 -26.20
C LEU A 21 3.41 29.70 -27.15
N GLN A 22 3.02 30.87 -26.61
CA GLN A 22 2.60 32.03 -27.40
C GLN A 22 3.76 32.81 -28.01
N VAL A 23 4.89 32.92 -27.31
CA VAL A 23 5.99 33.81 -27.68
C VAL A 23 7.15 33.06 -28.32
N GLU A 24 7.58 31.93 -27.74
CA GLU A 24 8.81 31.26 -28.12
C GLU A 24 8.59 30.08 -29.13
N PHE A 25 7.47 29.35 -28.98
CA PHE A 25 7.21 28.21 -29.86
C PHE A 25 6.78 28.64 -31.24
N GLU A 26 7.54 28.20 -32.26
CA GLU A 26 7.28 28.50 -33.68
C GLU A 26 6.78 27.25 -34.42
N PRO A 27 5.52 27.20 -34.91
CA PRO A 27 4.96 26.05 -35.58
C PRO A 27 5.60 25.79 -36.97
N GLY A 28 6.22 26.78 -37.61
CA GLY A 28 6.93 26.67 -38.86
C GLY A 28 6.05 26.72 -40.10
N ILE A 29 4.76 26.59 -39.98
CA ILE A 29 3.78 26.68 -41.08
C ILE A 29 2.46 27.22 -40.56
N GLY A 30 1.73 27.98 -41.37
CA GLY A 30 0.46 28.59 -41.05
C GLY A 30 0.57 29.89 -40.25
N GLU A 31 -0.55 30.58 -40.11
CA GLU A 31 -0.69 31.79 -39.30
C GLU A 31 -1.01 31.43 -37.83
N LYS A 32 -0.19 31.92 -36.89
CA LYS A 32 -0.37 31.74 -35.46
C LYS A 32 -1.21 32.85 -34.88
N LEU A 33 -2.44 32.54 -34.50
CA LEU A 33 -3.40 33.46 -33.88
C LEU A 33 -3.45 33.20 -32.38
N LEU A 34 -3.04 34.16 -31.57
CA LEU A 34 -3.01 34.02 -30.10
C LEU A 34 -4.43 33.97 -29.53
N THR A 35 -4.64 33.11 -28.57
CA THR A 35 -5.87 32.98 -27.78
C THR A 35 -5.55 33.16 -26.29
N PRO A 36 -6.52 33.42 -25.42
CA PRO A 36 -6.28 33.56 -23.98
C PRO A 36 -5.57 32.34 -23.34
N ASP A 37 -5.84 31.13 -23.87
CA ASP A 37 -5.35 29.87 -23.30
C ASP A 37 -4.30 29.16 -24.19
N GLY A 38 -3.78 29.82 -25.23
CA GLY A 38 -2.81 29.23 -26.13
C GLY A 38 -2.76 29.92 -27.48
N PHE A 39 -2.93 29.19 -28.57
CA PHE A 39 -3.05 29.75 -29.93
C PHE A 39 -3.80 28.81 -30.87
N CYS A 40 -4.33 29.40 -31.96
CA CYS A 40 -4.83 28.67 -33.12
C CYS A 40 -3.82 28.80 -34.26
N LEU A 41 -3.66 27.74 -35.03
CA LEU A 41 -2.86 27.73 -36.24
C LEU A 41 -3.79 27.52 -37.43
N LYS A 42 -3.80 28.51 -38.36
CA LYS A 42 -4.62 28.51 -39.60
C LYS A 42 -3.72 28.48 -40.81
N LEU A 43 -4.13 27.75 -41.85
CA LEU A 43 -3.52 27.90 -43.16
C LEU A 43 -4.10 29.14 -43.83
N LEU A 44 -3.21 30.00 -44.30
CA LEU A 44 -3.57 31.04 -45.26
C LEU A 44 -3.94 30.34 -46.58
N THR A 45 -5.21 30.28 -46.91
CA THR A 45 -5.64 29.94 -48.26
C THR A 45 -5.28 31.13 -49.16
N ASP A 46 -4.41 30.94 -50.13
CA ASP A 46 -4.15 31.96 -51.17
C ASP A 46 -5.48 32.35 -51.82
N TYR A 47 -5.88 33.60 -51.68
CA TYR A 47 -7.10 34.20 -52.23
C TYR A 47 -7.07 34.39 -53.74
N THR A 48 -6.37 33.55 -54.49
CA THR A 48 -6.26 33.65 -55.96
C THR A 48 -7.08 32.61 -56.74
N ALA A 49 -7.93 31.82 -56.04
CA ALA A 49 -8.84 30.89 -56.70
C ALA A 49 -10.25 31.50 -56.84
N SER A 50 -10.78 31.49 -58.10
CA SER A 50 -12.05 32.00 -58.51
C SER A 50 -13.22 31.67 -57.56
N GLU A 51 -14.15 32.63 -57.39
CA GLU A 51 -15.32 32.59 -56.49
C GLU A 51 -16.25 31.35 -56.57
N GLN A 52 -16.05 30.48 -57.54
CA GLN A 52 -16.87 29.26 -57.72
C GLN A 52 -16.34 28.03 -56.96
N ALA A 53 -15.16 28.09 -56.34
CA ALA A 53 -14.57 26.97 -55.55
C ALA A 53 -14.71 27.13 -54.02
N ILE A 54 -15.43 28.13 -53.55
CA ILE A 54 -15.48 28.53 -52.13
C ILE A 54 -16.45 27.66 -51.29
N SER A 55 -17.18 26.74 -51.93
CA SER A 55 -18.34 26.08 -51.24
C SER A 55 -17.97 24.87 -50.37
N GLU A 56 -16.74 24.33 -50.33
CA GLU A 56 -16.47 23.06 -49.60
C GLU A 56 -15.16 22.91 -48.86
N LYS A 57 -14.28 23.89 -48.73
CA LYS A 57 -13.06 23.75 -47.95
C LYS A 57 -13.19 24.47 -46.62
N LEU A 58 -13.67 23.75 -45.57
CA LEU A 58 -13.50 24.17 -44.18
C LEU A 58 -12.03 24.52 -43.93
N PRO A 59 -11.72 25.67 -43.31
CA PRO A 59 -10.36 26.06 -42.99
C PRO A 59 -9.71 24.98 -42.15
N THR A 60 -8.56 24.48 -42.59
CA THR A 60 -7.80 23.50 -41.83
C THR A 60 -7.17 24.24 -40.66
N GLU A 61 -7.64 23.93 -39.46
CA GLU A 61 -7.26 24.61 -38.24
C GLU A 61 -6.90 23.61 -37.15
N ILE A 62 -5.86 23.90 -36.39
CA ILE A 62 -5.58 23.25 -35.08
C ILE A 62 -5.52 24.30 -34.01
N SER A 63 -6.05 23.96 -32.82
CA SER A 63 -6.03 24.83 -31.65
C SER A 63 -5.29 24.15 -30.52
N ILE A 64 -4.45 24.90 -29.82
CA ILE A 64 -3.63 24.45 -28.71
C ILE A 64 -4.09 25.19 -27.47
N PHE A 65 -4.46 24.43 -26.43
CA PHE A 65 -4.97 24.94 -25.17
C PHE A 65 -4.08 24.51 -24.02
N VAL A 66 -3.78 25.46 -23.13
CA VAL A 66 -3.04 25.25 -21.88
C VAL A 66 -3.92 25.68 -20.72
N TRP A 67 -4.08 24.79 -19.76
CA TRP A 67 -4.82 25.08 -18.53
C TRP A 67 -4.19 24.34 -17.35
N SER A 68 -4.63 24.63 -16.14
CA SER A 68 -4.26 23.89 -14.94
C SER A 68 -5.47 23.27 -14.27
N VAL A 69 -5.24 22.10 -13.71
CA VAL A 69 -6.16 21.47 -12.76
C VAL A 69 -5.32 21.12 -11.54
N GLN A 70 -5.76 21.57 -10.38
CA GLN A 70 -5.02 21.38 -9.13
C GLN A 70 -3.60 21.99 -9.25
N ARG A 71 -2.56 21.20 -9.12
CA ARG A 71 -1.15 21.64 -9.20
C ARG A 71 -0.43 21.19 -10.48
N THR A 72 -1.18 20.90 -11.53
CA THR A 72 -0.64 20.35 -12.78
C THR A 72 -1.08 21.20 -13.97
N THR A 73 -0.13 21.50 -14.86
CA THR A 73 -0.40 22.16 -16.13
C THR A 73 -0.64 21.12 -17.21
N TYR A 74 -1.66 21.34 -18.00
CA TYR A 74 -2.07 20.47 -19.10
C TYR A 74 -2.04 21.22 -20.43
N LEU A 75 -1.75 20.49 -21.51
CA LEU A 75 -1.83 20.99 -22.88
C LEU A 75 -2.60 19.99 -23.73
N LYS A 76 -3.59 20.49 -24.46
CA LYS A 76 -4.29 19.72 -25.50
C LYS A 76 -4.23 20.42 -26.85
N VAL A 77 -4.13 19.60 -27.90
CA VAL A 77 -4.25 20.06 -29.27
C VAL A 77 -5.46 19.41 -29.92
N PHE A 78 -6.33 20.25 -30.46
CA PHE A 78 -7.52 19.83 -31.19
C PHE A 78 -7.41 20.20 -32.66
N ARG A 79 -7.76 19.26 -33.51
CA ARG A 79 -7.99 19.50 -34.91
C ARG A 79 -9.49 19.67 -35.17
N TRP A 80 -9.84 20.73 -35.90
CA TRP A 80 -11.24 21.08 -36.18
C TRP A 80 -11.79 20.45 -37.45
N SER A 81 -10.91 19.98 -38.36
CA SER A 81 -11.26 19.31 -39.61
C SER A 81 -11.11 17.79 -39.53
N ASP A 82 -11.74 17.05 -40.44
CA ASP A 82 -11.55 15.60 -40.54
C ASP A 82 -10.19 15.25 -41.16
N GLN A 83 -9.67 16.15 -42.03
CA GLN A 83 -8.36 15.99 -42.65
C GLN A 83 -7.23 16.47 -41.72
N PRO A 84 -6.07 15.78 -41.69
CA PRO A 84 -4.92 16.25 -40.96
C PRO A 84 -4.45 17.63 -41.43
N PHE A 85 -4.00 18.46 -40.46
CA PHE A 85 -3.33 19.72 -40.79
C PHE A 85 -2.01 19.41 -41.54
N PRO A 86 -1.60 20.20 -42.53
CA PRO A 86 -0.30 20.01 -43.18
C PRO A 86 0.82 19.96 -42.17
N GLN A 87 1.73 18.98 -42.32
CA GLN A 87 2.82 18.72 -41.36
C GLN A 87 2.36 18.54 -39.88
N GLU A 88 1.12 18.16 -39.65
CA GLU A 88 0.56 17.99 -38.29
C GLU A 88 1.47 17.13 -37.41
N LYS A 89 1.92 15.98 -37.91
CA LYS A 89 2.78 15.08 -37.14
C LYS A 89 4.12 15.72 -36.73
N GLU A 90 4.69 16.51 -37.60
CA GLU A 90 5.97 17.20 -37.39
C GLU A 90 5.80 18.33 -36.37
N ILE A 91 4.72 19.12 -36.49
CA ILE A 91 4.38 20.18 -35.54
C ILE A 91 4.16 19.59 -34.14
N LEU A 92 3.35 18.51 -34.03
CA LEU A 92 3.06 17.86 -32.75
C LEU A 92 4.30 17.22 -32.13
N LEU A 93 5.19 16.61 -32.97
CA LEU A 93 6.44 16.04 -32.47
C LEU A 93 7.38 17.13 -31.94
N ARG A 94 7.52 18.23 -32.71
CA ARG A 94 8.32 19.38 -32.31
C ARG A 94 7.79 20.01 -31.01
N LEU A 95 6.49 20.30 -30.95
CA LEU A 95 5.84 20.81 -29.72
C LEU A 95 6.14 19.93 -28.53
N LYS A 96 5.96 18.63 -28.67
CA LYS A 96 6.25 17.65 -27.61
C LYS A 96 7.73 17.63 -27.19
N THR A 97 8.63 17.80 -28.15
CA THR A 97 10.08 17.75 -27.86
C THR A 97 10.52 19.04 -27.18
N GLU A 98 10.16 20.19 -27.73
CA GLU A 98 10.59 21.50 -27.22
C GLU A 98 9.98 21.82 -25.87
N ILE A 99 8.68 21.51 -25.63
CA ILE A 99 8.05 21.72 -24.31
C ILE A 99 8.73 20.88 -23.22
N ARG A 100 9.13 19.65 -23.55
CA ARG A 100 9.86 18.78 -22.62
C ARG A 100 11.28 19.26 -22.34
N GLN A 101 11.94 19.84 -23.32
CA GLN A 101 13.26 20.44 -23.13
C GLN A 101 13.18 21.72 -22.30
N ARG A 102 12.16 22.54 -22.53
CA ARG A 102 11.97 23.81 -21.85
C ARG A 102 11.47 23.65 -20.42
N PHE A 103 10.58 22.67 -20.21
CA PHE A 103 9.99 22.32 -18.92
C PHE A 103 10.26 20.84 -18.61
N PRO A 104 11.52 20.48 -18.29
CA PRO A 104 11.88 19.12 -17.97
C PRO A 104 11.16 18.65 -16.72
N HIS A 105 10.88 17.35 -16.63
CA HIS A 105 10.31 16.75 -15.45
C HIS A 105 11.29 16.92 -14.28
N GLN A 106 10.91 17.73 -13.32
CA GLN A 106 11.67 17.94 -12.10
C GLN A 106 10.79 17.51 -10.92
N TYR A 107 11.34 16.63 -10.09
CA TYR A 107 10.74 16.35 -8.81
C TYR A 107 11.19 17.44 -7.85
N PRO A 108 10.26 18.23 -7.25
CA PRO A 108 10.64 19.32 -6.36
C PRO A 108 11.42 18.74 -5.17
N LYS A 109 12.57 19.34 -4.89
CA LYS A 109 13.29 19.02 -3.66
C LYS A 109 12.43 19.46 -2.47
N PRO A 110 12.34 18.64 -1.42
CA PRO A 110 11.63 19.06 -0.23
C PRO A 110 12.28 20.34 0.33
N PRO A 111 11.46 21.30 0.82
CA PRO A 111 11.98 22.49 1.45
C PRO A 111 12.79 22.12 2.71
N ALA A 112 13.83 22.88 2.97
CA ALA A 112 14.52 22.80 4.25
C ALA A 112 13.62 23.46 5.32
N ILE A 113 13.18 22.69 6.30
CA ILE A 113 12.32 23.16 7.38
C ILE A 113 13.14 23.29 8.66
N ASP A 114 13.14 24.51 9.24
CA ASP A 114 13.78 24.77 10.53
C ASP A 114 12.71 24.86 11.63
N LEU A 115 12.77 23.93 12.56
CA LEU A 115 11.86 23.84 13.71
C LEU A 115 12.48 24.39 15.00
N SER A 116 13.69 24.97 14.96
CA SER A 116 14.39 25.41 16.15
C SER A 116 13.81 26.67 16.79
N GLN A 117 13.16 27.53 15.97
CA GLN A 117 12.71 28.87 16.39
C GLN A 117 11.20 29.10 16.19
N GLN A 118 10.49 28.16 15.62
CA GLN A 118 9.08 28.32 15.24
C GLN A 118 8.28 27.03 15.42
N SER A 119 6.97 27.14 15.54
CA SER A 119 6.09 26.00 15.58
C SER A 119 6.09 25.24 14.25
N ILE A 120 5.69 23.95 14.28
CA ILE A 120 5.56 23.17 13.06
C ILE A 120 4.58 23.80 12.05
N PHE A 121 3.55 24.49 12.53
CA PHE A 121 2.58 25.17 11.67
C PHE A 121 3.20 26.36 10.95
N GLU A 122 3.93 27.21 11.66
CA GLU A 122 4.63 28.37 11.07
C GLU A 122 5.68 27.93 10.07
N ALA A 123 6.44 26.88 10.41
CA ALA A 123 7.49 26.35 9.56
C ALA A 123 6.97 25.73 8.26
N LEU A 124 5.81 25.07 8.30
CA LEU A 124 5.25 24.39 7.13
C LEU A 124 4.31 25.26 6.30
N ALA A 125 3.64 26.26 6.88
CA ALA A 125 2.66 27.10 6.19
C ALA A 125 3.14 27.73 4.86
N PRO A 126 4.41 28.20 4.71
CA PRO A 126 4.89 28.74 3.46
C PRO A 126 4.94 27.71 2.29
N TYR A 127 5.05 26.44 2.62
CA TYR A 127 5.23 25.35 1.64
C TYR A 127 3.99 24.45 1.52
N TYR A 128 3.28 24.26 2.64
CA TYR A 128 2.14 23.37 2.79
C TYR A 128 0.99 24.08 3.53
N PRO A 129 0.40 25.14 2.92
CA PRO A 129 -0.56 26.01 3.59
C PRO A 129 -1.85 25.31 3.99
N LEU A 130 -2.38 24.40 3.17
CA LEU A 130 -3.61 23.67 3.48
C LEU A 130 -3.37 22.65 4.60
N THR A 131 -2.23 21.98 4.58
CA THR A 131 -1.81 21.06 5.64
C THR A 131 -1.74 21.77 6.97
N ALA A 132 -1.05 22.93 7.03
CA ALA A 132 -0.99 23.74 8.24
C ALA A 132 -2.39 24.18 8.70
N LYS A 133 -3.22 24.70 7.77
CA LYS A 133 -4.59 25.19 8.05
C LYS A 133 -5.48 24.10 8.66
N TYR A 134 -5.54 22.91 8.04
CA TYR A 134 -6.50 21.88 8.46
C TYR A 134 -6.01 21.07 9.65
N PHE A 135 -4.71 20.86 9.81
CA PHE A 135 -4.17 20.24 11.03
C PHE A 135 -4.41 21.11 12.27
N GLN A 136 -4.38 22.45 12.15
CA GLN A 136 -4.76 23.35 13.26
C GLN A 136 -6.20 23.18 13.74
N LYS A 137 -7.11 22.67 12.87
CA LYS A 137 -8.50 22.38 13.24
C LYS A 137 -8.67 21.03 13.95
N MET A 138 -7.65 20.18 13.98
CA MET A 138 -7.71 18.85 14.59
C MET A 138 -7.32 18.91 16.09
N PRO A 139 -7.95 18.11 16.97
CA PRO A 139 -7.71 18.17 18.41
C PRO A 139 -6.25 18.02 18.85
N ASN A 140 -5.47 17.18 18.16
CA ASN A 140 -4.05 16.94 18.44
C ASN A 140 -3.17 17.30 17.24
N GLY A 141 -3.59 18.27 16.44
CA GLY A 141 -3.03 18.54 15.12
C GLY A 141 -1.54 18.84 15.12
N GLU A 142 -1.05 19.59 16.11
CA GLU A 142 0.38 19.88 16.22
C GLU A 142 1.23 18.61 16.43
N TYR A 143 0.81 17.78 17.38
CA TYR A 143 1.49 16.51 17.67
C TYR A 143 1.46 15.58 16.45
N ASP A 144 0.31 15.46 15.81
CA ASP A 144 0.15 14.58 14.65
C ASP A 144 0.90 15.10 13.41
N LEU A 145 0.96 16.42 13.20
CA LEU A 145 1.74 17.01 12.11
C LEU A 145 3.25 16.83 12.32
N LYS A 146 3.75 16.99 13.57
CA LYS A 146 5.14 16.65 13.91
C LYS A 146 5.47 15.19 13.61
N ARG A 147 4.53 14.27 13.85
CA ARG A 147 4.69 12.85 13.54
C ARG A 147 4.68 12.58 12.03
N ALA A 148 3.76 13.17 11.28
CA ALA A 148 3.71 13.04 9.82
C ALA A 148 5.02 13.56 9.19
N TYR A 149 5.49 14.72 9.65
CA TYR A 149 6.76 15.30 9.25
C TYR A 149 7.95 14.39 9.58
N TRP A 150 8.02 13.87 10.81
CA TRP A 150 9.07 12.93 11.23
C TRP A 150 9.08 11.66 10.34
N TRP A 151 7.91 11.09 10.05
CA TRP A 151 7.77 9.94 9.16
C TRP A 151 8.33 10.22 7.77
N GLU A 152 7.97 11.37 7.21
CA GLU A 152 8.44 11.78 5.89
C GLU A 152 9.96 11.97 5.86
N GLN A 153 10.55 12.63 6.87
CA GLN A 153 12.00 12.81 6.95
C GLN A 153 12.72 11.45 7.04
N ARG A 154 12.24 10.57 7.91
CA ARG A 154 12.82 9.22 8.05
C ARG A 154 12.73 8.39 6.78
N TRP A 155 11.60 8.45 6.12
CA TRP A 155 11.39 7.79 4.84
C TRP A 155 12.35 8.34 3.77
N ARG A 156 12.43 9.65 3.61
CA ARG A 156 13.31 10.32 2.64
C ARG A 156 14.78 10.00 2.88
N GLU A 157 15.23 10.01 4.13
CA GLU A 157 16.59 9.64 4.51
C GLU A 157 16.92 8.22 4.05
N GLY A 158 16.06 7.26 4.36
CA GLY A 158 16.21 5.87 3.95
C GLY A 158 16.23 5.68 2.44
N VAL A 159 15.34 6.36 1.69
CA VAL A 159 15.29 6.29 0.23
C VAL A 159 16.49 6.98 -0.44
N ARG A 160 16.97 8.09 0.11
CA ARG A 160 18.08 8.87 -0.44
C ARG A 160 19.42 8.15 -0.36
N TYR A 161 19.63 7.37 0.71
CA TYR A 161 20.89 6.67 0.96
C TYR A 161 20.69 5.15 1.06
N PRO A 162 20.13 4.49 0.03
CA PRO A 162 19.78 3.08 0.11
C PRO A 162 20.98 2.15 0.23
N GLN A 163 22.17 2.59 -0.17
CA GLN A 163 23.40 1.76 -0.17
C GLN A 163 24.15 1.82 1.15
N GLU A 164 23.83 2.73 2.03
CA GLU A 164 24.44 2.93 3.34
C GLU A 164 23.37 2.90 4.45
N PRO A 165 22.70 1.74 4.65
CA PRO A 165 21.69 1.65 5.71
C PRO A 165 22.37 1.77 7.08
N ARG A 166 21.70 2.42 8.00
CA ARG A 166 22.13 2.48 9.40
C ARG A 166 22.31 1.07 9.93
N GLN A 167 23.48 0.79 10.48
CA GLN A 167 23.76 -0.48 11.14
C GLN A 167 23.12 -0.48 12.53
N VAL A 168 22.19 -1.40 12.76
CA VAL A 168 21.44 -1.54 14.02
C VAL A 168 21.40 -2.96 14.53
N VAL A 169 21.77 -3.93 13.69
CA VAL A 169 21.91 -5.35 14.07
C VAL A 169 23.37 -5.77 13.93
N PHE A 170 23.91 -6.29 15.02
CA PHE A 170 25.29 -6.74 15.11
C PHE A 170 25.31 -8.22 15.51
N SER A 171 26.05 -9.04 14.79
CA SER A 171 26.14 -10.48 15.06
C SER A 171 27.50 -10.80 15.67
N ASN A 172 27.46 -11.38 16.86
CA ASN A 172 28.62 -11.93 17.55
C ASN A 172 28.52 -13.47 17.58
N PRO A 173 29.39 -14.20 16.90
CA PRO A 173 29.22 -15.64 16.69
C PRO A 173 29.28 -16.50 17.96
N LYS A 174 29.77 -15.97 19.06
CA LYS A 174 29.86 -16.70 20.34
C LYS A 174 29.44 -15.81 21.49
N SER A 175 28.57 -16.34 22.34
CA SER A 175 28.23 -15.69 23.60
C SER A 175 29.42 -15.61 24.52
N GLN A 176 29.64 -14.44 25.10
CA GLN A 176 30.67 -14.25 26.14
C GLN A 176 30.20 -14.84 27.49
N THR A 177 28.92 -15.11 27.64
CA THR A 177 28.32 -15.64 28.87
C THR A 177 27.88 -17.09 28.64
N PRO A 178 28.40 -18.09 29.39
CA PRO A 178 28.06 -19.49 29.14
C PRO A 178 26.58 -19.83 29.28
N ASN A 179 25.88 -19.26 30.27
CA ASN A 179 24.43 -19.44 30.50
C ASN A 179 23.81 -18.09 30.88
N PRO A 180 23.46 -17.23 29.92
CA PRO A 180 22.90 -15.93 30.21
C PRO A 180 21.53 -16.09 30.86
N LYS A 181 21.29 -15.33 31.94
CA LYS A 181 19.93 -15.18 32.48
C LYS A 181 19.18 -14.19 31.59
N LEU A 182 18.17 -14.66 30.88
CA LEU A 182 17.38 -13.86 29.99
C LEU A 182 16.23 -13.16 30.72
N ASP A 183 15.95 -11.92 30.32
CA ASP A 183 14.85 -11.15 30.88
C ASP A 183 13.51 -11.61 30.30
N TYR A 184 13.48 -11.93 28.98
CA TYR A 184 12.28 -12.31 28.23
C TYR A 184 12.56 -13.49 27.27
N ASP A 185 11.49 -14.20 26.89
CA ASP A 185 11.53 -15.13 25.76
C ASP A 185 11.48 -14.38 24.44
N LEU A 186 10.62 -13.37 24.34
CA LEU A 186 10.35 -12.61 23.13
C LEU A 186 10.40 -11.11 23.42
N ILE A 187 11.12 -10.39 22.56
CA ILE A 187 11.14 -8.92 22.56
C ILE A 187 10.53 -8.46 21.21
N TYR A 188 9.42 -7.75 21.26
CA TYR A 188 8.77 -7.13 20.12
C TYR A 188 9.13 -5.66 20.04
N ILE A 189 9.52 -5.19 18.85
CA ILE A 189 9.69 -3.77 18.57
C ILE A 189 8.61 -3.34 17.58
N GLY A 190 7.70 -2.45 18.03
CA GLY A 190 6.55 -1.96 17.28
C GLY A 190 5.22 -2.50 17.81
N GLY A 191 4.39 -1.60 18.32
CA GLY A 191 3.19 -1.88 19.09
C GLY A 191 1.87 -1.88 18.32
N ALA A 192 1.89 -1.77 16.99
CA ALA A 192 0.68 -1.87 16.16
C ALA A 192 0.33 -3.36 15.90
N LEU A 193 0.68 -3.88 14.73
CA LEU A 193 0.46 -5.29 14.41
C LEU A 193 1.24 -6.23 15.36
N GLY A 194 2.39 -5.77 15.87
CA GLY A 194 3.18 -6.49 16.86
C GLY A 194 2.43 -6.79 18.16
N ALA A 195 1.56 -5.89 18.62
CA ALA A 195 0.78 -6.08 19.84
C ALA A 195 -0.19 -7.27 19.75
N VAL A 196 -0.80 -7.47 18.59
CA VAL A 196 -1.73 -8.59 18.33
C VAL A 196 -0.98 -9.93 18.43
N HIS A 197 0.18 -10.01 17.77
CA HIS A 197 1.02 -11.20 17.76
C HIS A 197 1.61 -11.48 19.18
N ALA A 198 2.10 -10.43 19.84
CA ALA A 198 2.66 -10.50 21.20
C ALA A 198 1.62 -11.01 22.22
N ALA A 199 0.37 -10.54 22.14
CA ALA A 199 -0.70 -10.98 23.03
C ALA A 199 -1.01 -12.48 22.88
N VAL A 200 -0.97 -13.02 21.65
CA VAL A 200 -1.13 -14.47 21.41
C VAL A 200 0.05 -15.24 22.01
N MET A 201 1.28 -14.80 21.80
CA MET A 201 2.45 -15.50 22.33
C MET A 201 2.52 -15.45 23.85
N ALA A 202 2.17 -14.33 24.48
CA ALA A 202 2.07 -14.25 25.92
C ALA A 202 1.00 -15.20 26.47
N LYS A 203 -0.16 -15.30 25.82
CA LYS A 203 -1.20 -16.27 26.17
C LYS A 203 -0.72 -17.73 26.08
N LEU A 204 0.23 -18.04 25.18
CA LEU A 204 0.87 -19.36 25.09
C LEU A 204 1.89 -19.61 26.21
N GLY A 205 2.11 -18.65 27.11
CA GLY A 205 2.97 -18.78 28.29
C GLY A 205 4.40 -18.25 28.12
N TYR A 206 4.70 -17.57 27.03
CA TYR A 206 5.99 -16.93 26.86
C TYR A 206 6.08 -15.61 27.59
N LYS A 207 7.23 -15.31 28.19
CA LYS A 207 7.52 -14.01 28.78
C LYS A 207 7.85 -13.01 27.67
N VAL A 208 6.95 -12.05 27.47
CA VAL A 208 6.99 -11.13 26.31
C VAL A 208 7.22 -9.70 26.77
N LEU A 209 8.17 -9.00 26.12
CA LEU A 209 8.27 -7.54 26.17
C LEU A 209 7.81 -6.95 24.83
N LEU A 210 6.97 -5.94 24.88
CA LEU A 210 6.60 -5.11 23.76
C LEU A 210 7.16 -3.70 23.93
N VAL A 211 7.98 -3.25 23.00
CA VAL A 211 8.55 -1.90 22.96
C VAL A 211 7.84 -1.09 21.88
N GLU A 212 7.30 0.07 22.25
CA GLU A 212 6.62 0.97 21.33
C GLU A 212 7.19 2.41 21.45
N ARG A 213 7.49 3.00 20.32
CA ARG A 213 8.07 4.35 20.24
C ARG A 213 7.11 5.44 20.71
N LEU A 214 5.83 5.21 20.58
CA LEU A 214 4.76 6.16 20.89
C LEU A 214 4.03 5.74 22.18
N PRO A 215 3.19 6.60 22.75
CA PRO A 215 2.24 6.16 23.75
C PRO A 215 1.41 4.98 23.25
N PHE A 216 1.47 3.86 23.96
CA PHE A 216 0.88 2.61 23.50
C PHE A 216 -0.65 2.69 23.35
N GLY A 217 -1.16 2.09 22.29
CA GLY A 217 -2.58 2.05 21.99
C GLY A 217 -3.07 3.24 21.16
N ARG A 218 -2.17 4.13 20.75
CA ARG A 218 -2.50 5.21 19.80
C ARG A 218 -2.26 4.75 18.37
N MET A 219 -3.21 5.08 17.47
CA MET A 219 -3.14 4.69 16.07
C MET A 219 -3.61 5.82 15.15
N ASN A 220 -2.83 6.09 14.08
CA ASN A 220 -3.19 7.07 13.04
C ASN A 220 -3.83 6.44 11.81
N ARG A 221 -4.32 5.23 11.91
CA ARG A 221 -5.08 4.55 10.86
C ARG A 221 -6.27 3.86 11.50
N GLU A 222 -7.39 3.90 10.84
CA GLU A 222 -8.47 2.99 11.14
C GLU A 222 -8.22 1.66 10.42
N TRP A 223 -8.73 0.58 10.97
CA TRP A 223 -8.59 -0.75 10.37
C TRP A 223 -9.94 -1.27 9.93
N ASN A 224 -10.00 -1.66 8.68
CA ASN A 224 -11.14 -2.33 8.11
C ASN A 224 -10.81 -3.80 7.83
N ILE A 225 -11.79 -4.66 8.01
CA ILE A 225 -11.64 -6.11 7.88
C ILE A 225 -13.01 -6.72 7.50
N SER A 226 -13.08 -8.04 7.31
CA SER A 226 -14.33 -8.76 7.13
C SER A 226 -14.62 -9.72 8.28
N ARG A 227 -15.90 -10.09 8.45
CA ARG A 227 -16.35 -11.02 9.51
C ARG A 227 -15.60 -12.35 9.47
N ASP A 228 -15.39 -12.91 8.28
CA ASP A 228 -14.73 -14.20 8.13
C ASP A 228 -13.24 -14.16 8.52
N GLU A 229 -12.59 -13.00 8.36
CA GLU A 229 -11.22 -12.81 8.82
C GLU A 229 -11.14 -12.66 10.34
N LEU A 230 -12.06 -11.91 10.94
CA LEU A 230 -12.16 -11.75 12.41
C LEU A 230 -12.36 -13.08 13.13
N GLN A 231 -12.98 -14.07 12.49
CA GLN A 231 -13.16 -15.41 13.06
C GLN A 231 -11.82 -16.06 13.46
N SER A 232 -10.73 -15.72 12.80
CA SER A 232 -9.38 -16.23 13.15
C SER A 232 -8.96 -15.80 14.57
N LEU A 233 -9.37 -14.62 15.03
CA LEU A 233 -9.06 -14.12 16.39
C LEU A 233 -9.85 -14.90 17.46
N LEU A 234 -11.10 -15.26 17.14
CA LEU A 234 -11.92 -16.11 18.01
C LEU A 234 -11.34 -17.53 18.09
N ASN A 235 -10.96 -18.11 16.94
CA ASN A 235 -10.40 -19.45 16.87
C ASN A 235 -9.09 -19.59 17.68
N LEU A 236 -8.27 -18.53 17.69
CA LEU A 236 -7.07 -18.47 18.55
C LEU A 236 -7.40 -18.24 20.03
N GLY A 237 -8.67 -18.00 20.36
CA GLY A 237 -9.12 -17.65 21.70
C GLY A 237 -8.49 -16.36 22.20
N LEU A 238 -7.99 -15.48 21.32
CA LEU A 238 -7.42 -14.19 21.72
C LEU A 238 -8.51 -13.30 22.32
N VAL A 239 -9.70 -13.35 21.76
CA VAL A 239 -10.87 -12.59 22.21
C VAL A 239 -12.11 -13.48 22.30
N THR A 240 -13.06 -13.08 23.12
CA THR A 240 -14.43 -13.62 23.13
C THR A 240 -15.29 -12.92 22.07
N SER A 241 -16.45 -13.50 21.75
CA SER A 241 -17.39 -12.87 20.80
C SER A 241 -17.85 -11.49 21.28
N SER A 242 -18.10 -11.32 22.60
CA SER A 242 -18.52 -10.02 23.16
C SER A 242 -17.41 -8.97 23.10
N GLU A 243 -16.17 -9.36 23.34
CA GLU A 243 -15.01 -8.46 23.20
C GLU A 243 -14.85 -8.04 21.74
N LEU A 244 -14.99 -8.98 20.80
CA LEU A 244 -14.90 -8.71 19.37
C LEU A 244 -15.99 -7.72 18.93
N GLU A 245 -17.25 -7.95 19.28
CA GLU A 245 -18.34 -7.01 18.99
C GLU A 245 -18.09 -5.62 19.58
N SER A 246 -17.44 -5.54 20.74
CA SER A 246 -17.17 -4.28 21.40
C SER A 246 -16.17 -3.37 20.67
N ILE A 247 -15.36 -3.91 19.77
CA ILE A 247 -14.39 -3.15 18.96
C ILE A 247 -14.90 -2.85 17.56
N ILE A 248 -16.01 -3.45 17.15
CA ILE A 248 -16.65 -3.13 15.86
C ILE A 248 -17.40 -1.81 16.01
N VAL A 249 -17.00 -0.84 15.21
CA VAL A 249 -17.61 0.48 15.18
C VAL A 249 -18.80 0.49 14.23
N ARG A 250 -18.62 -0.11 13.07
CA ARG A 250 -19.64 -0.20 12.03
C ARG A 250 -19.43 -1.43 11.16
N GLU A 251 -20.52 -2.00 10.71
CA GLU A 251 -20.57 -2.93 9.59
C GLU A 251 -21.45 -2.33 8.51
N TYR A 252 -20.93 -2.19 7.29
CA TYR A 252 -21.65 -1.62 6.17
C TYR A 252 -21.91 -2.69 5.09
N LYS A 253 -22.90 -2.42 4.23
CA LYS A 253 -23.47 -3.42 3.32
C LYS A 253 -22.58 -3.76 2.14
N ASP A 254 -21.88 -2.75 1.59
CA ASP A 254 -21.14 -2.94 0.35
C ASP A 254 -19.99 -1.94 0.22
N GLY A 255 -18.97 -2.33 -0.53
CA GLY A 255 -17.85 -1.51 -0.92
C GLY A 255 -17.75 -1.39 -2.45
N PHE A 256 -17.38 -0.21 -2.94
CA PHE A 256 -17.32 0.10 -4.36
C PHE A 256 -15.87 0.19 -4.82
N ASN A 257 -15.61 -0.39 -6.01
CA ASN A 257 -14.30 -0.29 -6.65
C ASN A 257 -14.53 0.20 -8.10
N LYS A 258 -13.95 1.35 -8.43
CA LYS A 258 -14.09 1.96 -9.75
C LYS A 258 -12.88 2.82 -10.06
N PHE A 259 -12.23 2.56 -11.18
CA PHE A 259 -11.19 3.43 -11.70
C PHE A 259 -11.74 4.37 -12.77
N PHE A 260 -11.15 5.55 -12.88
CA PHE A 260 -11.53 6.53 -13.89
C PHE A 260 -11.45 5.93 -15.29
N ASP A 261 -12.51 6.09 -16.08
CA ASP A 261 -12.61 5.51 -17.43
C ASP A 261 -13.17 6.48 -18.48
N GLY A 262 -13.25 7.78 -18.14
CA GLY A 262 -13.78 8.82 -19.02
C GLY A 262 -13.02 8.93 -20.36
N ASN A 263 -11.71 8.63 -20.35
CA ASN A 263 -10.85 8.61 -21.54
C ASN A 263 -10.67 7.21 -22.16
N ASN A 264 -11.34 6.17 -21.62
CA ASN A 264 -11.21 4.81 -22.14
C ASN A 264 -12.11 4.57 -23.35
N PRO A 265 -11.70 3.73 -24.30
CA PRO A 265 -12.60 3.20 -25.31
C PRO A 265 -13.81 2.51 -24.65
N PRO A 266 -15.03 2.60 -25.24
CA PRO A 266 -16.24 2.04 -24.62
C PRO A 266 -16.11 0.56 -24.20
N LYS A 267 -15.42 -0.27 -25.00
CA LYS A 267 -15.17 -1.70 -24.71
C LYS A 267 -14.28 -1.95 -23.48
N LEU A 268 -13.53 -0.95 -23.03
CA LEU A 268 -12.62 -1.03 -21.89
C LEU A 268 -13.13 -0.25 -20.67
N ARG A 269 -14.32 0.34 -20.76
CA ARG A 269 -15.01 0.89 -19.60
C ARG A 269 -15.49 -0.25 -18.71
N SER A 270 -15.54 -0.02 -17.42
CA SER A 270 -15.85 -1.02 -16.41
C SER A 270 -17.11 -0.65 -15.64
N PRO A 271 -18.01 -1.59 -15.34
CA PRO A 271 -18.98 -1.39 -14.29
C PRO A 271 -18.30 -1.21 -12.93
N ILE A 272 -19.05 -0.77 -11.93
CA ILE A 272 -18.60 -0.76 -10.53
C ILE A 272 -18.44 -2.22 -10.09
N LEU A 273 -17.31 -2.54 -9.47
CA LEU A 273 -17.12 -3.82 -8.80
C LEU A 273 -17.64 -3.68 -7.35
N HIS A 274 -18.62 -4.49 -7.01
CA HIS A 274 -19.19 -4.58 -5.68
C HIS A 274 -18.45 -5.61 -4.83
N THR A 275 -18.15 -5.25 -3.56
CA THR A 275 -17.36 -6.08 -2.63
C THR A 275 -17.98 -6.09 -1.22
N PRO A 276 -19.18 -6.67 -1.06
CA PRO A 276 -19.96 -6.57 0.18
C PRO A 276 -19.33 -7.28 1.38
N THR A 277 -18.32 -8.13 1.15
CA THR A 277 -17.64 -8.90 2.21
C THR A 277 -16.16 -8.55 2.34
N VAL A 278 -15.70 -7.46 1.71
CA VAL A 278 -14.31 -7.00 1.76
C VAL A 278 -14.23 -5.67 2.50
N LEU A 279 -13.42 -5.61 3.55
CA LEU A 279 -13.19 -4.41 4.35
C LEU A 279 -14.47 -3.76 4.90
N ASN A 280 -15.57 -4.51 4.98
CA ASN A 280 -16.90 -4.00 5.32
C ASN A 280 -17.17 -3.84 6.82
N ILE A 281 -16.17 -4.07 7.66
CA ILE A 281 -16.21 -3.86 9.10
C ILE A 281 -15.15 -2.83 9.48
N ALA A 282 -15.57 -1.71 10.04
CA ALA A 282 -14.69 -0.73 10.65
C ALA A 282 -14.44 -1.07 12.11
N LEU A 283 -13.18 -1.08 12.52
CA LEU A 283 -12.75 -1.35 13.90
C LEU A 283 -12.25 -0.08 14.57
N ASP A 284 -12.56 0.07 15.86
CA ASP A 284 -11.83 1.00 16.74
C ASP A 284 -10.41 0.43 16.97
N SER A 285 -9.47 0.86 16.14
CA SER A 285 -8.10 0.38 16.15
C SER A 285 -7.38 0.67 17.48
N GLU A 286 -7.66 1.81 18.12
CA GLU A 286 -7.06 2.17 19.40
C GLU A 286 -7.61 1.32 20.55
N LYS A 287 -8.93 1.12 20.58
CA LYS A 287 -9.55 0.22 21.56
C LYS A 287 -9.05 -1.22 21.40
N TRP A 288 -8.91 -1.67 20.15
CA TRP A 288 -8.35 -2.98 19.84
C TRP A 288 -6.91 -3.13 20.36
N LEU A 289 -6.04 -2.16 20.09
CA LEU A 289 -4.66 -2.19 20.58
C LEU A 289 -4.60 -2.16 22.12
N ARG A 290 -5.39 -1.32 22.76
CA ARG A 290 -5.48 -1.28 24.23
C ARG A 290 -5.95 -2.62 24.81
N MET A 291 -6.91 -3.28 24.15
CA MET A 291 -7.37 -4.63 24.54
C MET A 291 -6.24 -5.66 24.39
N CYS A 292 -5.51 -5.65 23.30
CA CYS A 292 -4.34 -6.53 23.11
C CYS A 292 -3.28 -6.29 24.20
N GLY A 293 -3.00 -5.02 24.53
CA GLY A 293 -2.07 -4.67 25.62
C GLY A 293 -2.54 -5.13 27.00
N GLN A 294 -3.84 -5.02 27.29
CA GLN A 294 -4.41 -5.55 28.53
C GLN A 294 -4.24 -7.08 28.63
N LYS A 295 -4.50 -7.79 27.52
CA LYS A 295 -4.33 -9.26 27.46
C LYS A 295 -2.86 -9.66 27.57
N LEU A 296 -1.96 -8.91 26.95
CA LEU A 296 -0.51 -9.11 27.10
C LEU A 296 -0.08 -8.99 28.56
N ARG A 297 -0.46 -7.89 29.23
CA ARG A 297 -0.13 -7.67 30.65
C ARG A 297 -0.80 -8.71 31.56
N ALA A 298 -2.04 -9.08 31.31
CA ALA A 298 -2.75 -10.11 32.10
C ALA A 298 -2.08 -11.50 31.99
N ALA A 299 -1.37 -11.76 30.87
CA ALA A 299 -0.56 -12.96 30.66
C ALA A 299 0.88 -12.83 31.19
N GLY A 300 1.21 -11.76 31.94
CA GLY A 300 2.54 -11.55 32.53
C GLY A 300 3.57 -10.90 31.61
N GLY A 301 3.15 -10.33 30.49
CA GLY A 301 4.03 -9.56 29.60
C GLY A 301 4.13 -8.09 30.00
N ASP A 302 5.16 -7.43 29.49
CA ASP A 302 5.45 -6.01 29.74
C ASP A 302 5.31 -5.17 28.48
N ILE A 303 4.94 -3.91 28.65
CA ILE A 303 4.92 -2.90 27.57
C ILE A 303 5.73 -1.69 28.01
N TRP A 304 6.74 -1.36 27.20
CA TRP A 304 7.54 -0.15 27.33
C TRP A 304 7.17 0.78 26.16
N ASP A 305 6.34 1.74 26.43
CA ASP A 305 5.97 2.78 25.48
C ASP A 305 6.90 4.01 25.58
N GLU A 306 6.74 4.95 24.65
CA GLU A 306 7.63 6.11 24.49
C GLU A 306 9.12 5.69 24.48
N THR A 307 9.39 4.49 23.95
CA THR A 307 10.72 3.84 23.98
C THR A 307 11.14 3.47 22.57
N GLU A 308 12.26 4.03 22.12
CA GLU A 308 12.79 3.82 20.77
C GLU A 308 13.84 2.70 20.73
N PHE A 309 13.77 1.87 19.70
CA PHE A 309 14.80 0.88 19.40
C PHE A 309 16.07 1.55 18.87
N ILE A 310 17.23 1.22 19.45
CA ILE A 310 18.53 1.75 19.05
C ILE A 310 19.34 0.71 18.32
N ARG A 311 19.57 -0.48 18.92
CA ARG A 311 20.34 -1.56 18.33
C ARG A 311 20.03 -2.93 18.94
N ALA A 312 20.43 -3.98 18.23
CA ALA A 312 20.41 -5.35 18.71
C ALA A 312 21.79 -6.01 18.50
N ASP A 313 22.28 -6.63 19.54
CA ASP A 313 23.50 -7.48 19.51
C ASP A 313 23.06 -8.93 19.67
N ILE A 314 23.36 -9.76 18.67
CA ILE A 314 22.88 -11.14 18.59
C ILE A 314 24.07 -12.08 18.72
N ASP A 315 23.96 -13.05 19.62
CA ASP A 315 24.90 -14.17 19.73
C ASP A 315 24.17 -15.53 19.58
N ASP A 316 24.88 -16.63 19.77
CA ASP A 316 24.34 -17.99 19.61
C ASP A 316 23.28 -18.36 20.68
N LYS A 317 23.14 -17.59 21.78
CA LYS A 317 22.27 -17.89 22.90
C LYS A 317 21.18 -16.85 23.17
N GLN A 318 21.43 -15.59 22.83
CA GLN A 318 20.56 -14.47 23.17
C GLN A 318 20.59 -13.35 22.14
N VAL A 319 19.64 -12.45 22.26
CA VAL A 319 19.68 -11.11 21.69
C VAL A 319 19.70 -10.09 22.84
N VAL A 320 20.62 -9.13 22.76
CA VAL A 320 20.68 -7.97 23.66
C VAL A 320 20.13 -6.77 22.88
N VAL A 321 19.02 -6.21 23.32
CA VAL A 321 18.37 -5.06 22.69
C VAL A 321 18.66 -3.82 23.51
N THR A 322 19.23 -2.79 22.88
CA THR A 322 19.37 -1.45 23.46
C THR A 322 18.22 -0.58 22.98
N VAL A 323 17.54 0.04 23.93
CA VAL A 323 16.41 0.95 23.67
C VAL A 323 16.65 2.26 24.42
N GLN A 324 16.00 3.35 23.98
CA GLN A 324 16.06 4.66 24.62
C GLN A 324 14.64 5.10 25.01
N HIS A 325 14.42 5.42 26.29
CA HIS A 325 13.18 6.01 26.75
C HIS A 325 13.16 7.49 26.36
N LEU A 326 12.27 7.87 25.44
CA LEU A 326 12.26 9.16 24.78
C LEU A 326 12.07 10.36 25.73
N PRO A 327 11.17 10.31 26.74
CA PRO A 327 11.01 11.44 27.66
C PRO A 327 12.24 11.75 28.51
N THR A 328 12.98 10.72 28.92
CA THR A 328 14.14 10.88 29.82
C THR A 328 15.48 10.77 29.12
N GLN A 329 15.48 10.39 27.82
CA GLN A 329 16.68 10.09 27.02
C GLN A 329 17.60 9.01 27.64
N ALA A 330 17.05 8.21 28.56
CA ALA A 330 17.80 7.16 29.24
C ALA A 330 17.86 5.89 28.36
N ASP A 331 19.06 5.39 28.15
CA ASP A 331 19.29 4.11 27.48
C ASP A 331 19.07 2.95 28.46
N LYS A 332 18.51 1.86 27.96
CA LYS A 332 18.28 0.62 28.68
C LYS A 332 18.61 -0.58 27.80
N GLN A 333 19.19 -1.61 28.40
CA GLN A 333 19.42 -2.89 27.74
C GLN A 333 18.49 -3.96 28.31
N VAL A 334 18.06 -4.86 27.44
CA VAL A 334 17.21 -6.00 27.79
C VAL A 334 17.60 -7.20 26.95
N THR A 335 17.52 -8.40 27.57
CA THR A 335 17.94 -9.65 26.94
C THR A 335 16.74 -10.54 26.63
N GLY A 336 16.81 -11.25 25.51
CA GLY A 336 15.76 -12.17 25.07
C GLY A 336 16.28 -13.35 24.26
N ARG A 337 15.43 -14.37 24.10
CA ARG A 337 15.72 -15.51 23.22
C ARG A 337 15.57 -15.13 21.74
N LEU A 338 14.58 -14.30 21.44
CA LEU A 338 14.22 -13.93 20.06
C LEU A 338 13.73 -12.48 20.01
N LEU A 339 14.20 -11.74 19.03
CA LEU A 339 13.74 -10.41 18.66
C LEU A 339 12.73 -10.49 17.50
N ILE A 340 11.58 -9.86 17.66
CA ILE A 340 10.56 -9.72 16.63
C ILE A 340 10.51 -8.26 16.16
N ASP A 341 10.88 -8.03 14.90
CA ASP A 341 10.75 -6.73 14.27
C ASP A 341 9.33 -6.54 13.70
N ALA A 342 8.57 -5.63 14.30
CA ALA A 342 7.24 -5.23 13.87
C ALA A 342 7.15 -3.70 13.63
N MET A 343 8.29 -3.04 13.31
CA MET A 343 8.38 -1.58 13.15
C MET A 343 7.79 -1.05 11.83
N GLY A 344 7.25 -1.93 10.99
CA GLY A 344 6.64 -1.52 9.72
C GLY A 344 7.66 -1.10 8.66
N THR A 345 7.23 -0.27 7.70
CA THR A 345 8.04 0.15 6.54
C THR A 345 9.29 0.94 6.88
N ALA A 346 9.33 1.61 8.03
CA ALA A 346 10.48 2.38 8.48
C ALA A 346 11.45 1.58 9.37
N SER A 347 11.32 0.25 9.42
CA SER A 347 12.22 -0.59 10.20
C SER A 347 13.67 -0.44 9.74
N PRO A 348 14.59 0.05 10.60
CA PRO A 348 16.00 0.11 10.27
C PRO A 348 16.63 -1.30 10.18
N ILE A 349 16.04 -2.28 10.87
CA ILE A 349 16.44 -3.71 10.76
C ILE A 349 16.16 -4.20 9.35
N ALA A 350 14.92 -4.01 8.86
CA ALA A 350 14.54 -4.43 7.52
C ALA A 350 15.41 -3.76 6.43
N TRP A 351 15.73 -2.47 6.60
CA TRP A 351 16.62 -1.74 5.70
C TRP A 351 18.03 -2.34 5.71
N GLN A 352 18.61 -2.56 6.88
CA GLN A 352 19.95 -3.16 7.02
C GLN A 352 20.01 -4.56 6.39
N LEU A 353 19.06 -5.43 6.71
CA LEU A 353 19.06 -6.82 6.22
C LEU A 353 18.91 -6.91 4.70
N ASN A 354 18.31 -5.90 4.07
CA ASN A 354 18.09 -5.87 2.62
C ASN A 354 19.04 -4.90 1.88
N GLY A 355 20.21 -4.59 2.48
CA GLY A 355 21.27 -3.79 1.86
C GLY A 355 20.82 -2.36 1.50
N GLY A 356 20.00 -1.74 2.34
CA GLY A 356 19.43 -0.42 2.10
C GLY A 356 18.35 -0.40 1.02
N ARG A 357 18.06 -1.51 0.38
CA ARG A 357 16.97 -1.63 -0.58
C ARG A 357 15.66 -1.79 0.18
N ALA A 358 14.92 -0.67 0.32
CA ALA A 358 13.64 -0.64 0.99
C ALA A 358 12.61 -1.54 0.27
N PHE A 359 11.85 -0.93 -0.60
CA PHE A 359 10.83 -1.58 -1.42
C PHE A 359 11.00 -1.08 -2.84
N ASP A 360 10.58 -1.87 -3.83
CA ASP A 360 10.53 -1.38 -5.22
C ASP A 360 9.38 -0.37 -5.39
N SER A 361 8.35 -0.48 -4.56
CA SER A 361 7.23 0.45 -4.54
C SER A 361 6.65 0.65 -3.14
N VAL A 362 6.01 1.79 -2.93
CA VAL A 362 5.36 2.20 -1.70
C VAL A 362 4.04 2.90 -2.03
N CYS A 363 3.13 2.93 -1.08
CA CYS A 363 1.92 3.73 -1.17
C CYS A 363 1.97 4.81 -0.08
N PRO A 364 2.42 6.03 -0.42
CA PRO A 364 2.21 7.17 0.47
C PRO A 364 0.70 7.35 0.63
N THR A 365 0.23 7.33 1.86
CA THR A 365 -1.19 7.38 2.21
C THR A 365 -1.42 8.50 3.19
N VAL A 366 -2.39 9.35 2.91
CA VAL A 366 -2.86 10.43 3.78
C VAL A 366 -4.37 10.42 3.88
N GLY A 367 -4.91 11.07 4.88
CA GLY A 367 -6.34 11.18 5.03
C GLY A 367 -6.74 11.80 6.35
N ALA A 368 -8.01 11.69 6.67
CA ALA A 368 -8.54 12.15 7.94
C ALA A 368 -9.83 11.39 8.33
N VAL A 369 -10.07 11.33 9.62
CA VAL A 369 -11.40 11.05 10.17
C VAL A 369 -12.14 12.38 10.29
N VAL A 370 -13.30 12.46 9.68
CA VAL A 370 -14.15 13.67 9.64
C VAL A 370 -15.58 13.35 10.04
N ASP A 371 -16.32 14.37 10.45
CA ASP A 371 -17.70 14.25 10.87
C ASP A 371 -18.51 15.42 10.31
N GLY A 372 -19.70 15.14 9.74
CA GLY A 372 -20.58 16.16 9.16
C GLY A 372 -19.99 16.93 7.97
N GLY A 373 -20.63 18.05 7.62
CA GLY A 373 -20.15 19.01 6.61
C GLY A 373 -20.32 18.59 5.15
N PHE A 374 -20.87 17.42 4.87
CA PHE A 374 -21.18 16.96 3.51
C PHE A 374 -22.54 17.49 3.06
N GLU A 375 -22.70 17.70 1.75
CA GLU A 375 -23.99 18.00 1.18
C GLU A 375 -24.95 16.82 1.33
N PRO A 376 -26.25 17.04 1.44
CA PRO A 376 -27.25 15.95 1.48
C PRO A 376 -27.06 14.98 0.31
N GLU A 377 -27.27 13.70 0.55
CA GLU A 377 -27.26 12.62 -0.45
C GLU A 377 -25.88 12.37 -1.13
N VAL A 378 -24.81 13.03 -0.67
CA VAL A 378 -23.47 12.81 -1.21
C VAL A 378 -22.90 11.49 -0.77
N TRP A 379 -23.33 11.00 0.40
CA TRP A 379 -22.83 9.78 1.00
C TRP A 379 -23.89 9.08 1.85
N ASP A 380 -23.88 7.74 1.80
CA ASP A 380 -24.71 6.86 2.63
C ASP A 380 -23.81 5.98 3.49
N SER A 381 -23.99 6.02 4.81
CA SER A 381 -23.19 5.29 5.81
C SER A 381 -23.29 3.75 5.72
N GLN A 382 -24.14 3.23 4.83
CA GLN A 382 -24.23 1.80 4.55
C GLN A 382 -23.27 1.32 3.47
N TYR A 383 -22.51 2.24 2.85
CA TYR A 383 -21.61 1.96 1.73
C TYR A 383 -20.27 2.64 1.92
N GLY A 384 -19.22 2.02 1.39
CA GLY A 384 -17.86 2.56 1.37
C GLY A 384 -17.26 2.56 -0.03
N ASP A 385 -16.27 3.41 -0.27
CA ASP A 385 -15.39 3.26 -1.41
C ASP A 385 -14.14 2.47 -0.97
N VAL A 386 -13.84 1.39 -1.67
CA VAL A 386 -12.66 0.55 -1.35
C VAL A 386 -11.48 0.94 -2.22
N LEU A 387 -11.69 1.06 -3.55
CA LEU A 387 -10.72 1.60 -4.50
C LEU A 387 -11.44 2.49 -5.49
N TYR A 388 -11.35 3.78 -5.32
CA TYR A 388 -12.07 4.72 -6.17
C TYR A 388 -11.14 5.81 -6.74
N SER A 389 -11.04 5.88 -8.07
CA SER A 389 -10.35 6.99 -8.74
C SER A 389 -11.36 8.00 -9.25
N HIS A 390 -11.45 9.16 -8.59
CA HIS A 390 -12.34 10.24 -8.96
C HIS A 390 -11.96 10.89 -10.29
N GLY A 391 -10.67 11.14 -10.50
CA GLY A 391 -10.13 11.80 -11.68
C GLY A 391 -9.12 10.96 -12.46
N ASP A 392 -8.63 11.54 -13.56
CA ASP A 392 -7.60 10.95 -14.39
C ASP A 392 -6.22 10.99 -13.70
N ILE A 393 -5.29 10.23 -14.23
CA ILE A 393 -3.90 10.21 -13.76
C ILE A 393 -3.28 11.58 -13.96
N SER A 394 -2.69 12.10 -12.91
CA SER A 394 -2.03 13.39 -12.88
C SER A 394 -0.63 13.28 -12.28
N ARG A 395 0.35 13.90 -12.92
CA ARG A 395 1.77 13.85 -12.52
C ARG A 395 2.29 12.42 -12.36
N GLY A 396 1.83 11.51 -13.23
CA GLY A 396 2.16 10.09 -13.14
C GLY A 396 1.56 9.37 -11.95
N ARG A 397 0.55 9.93 -11.26
CA ARG A 397 -0.07 9.33 -10.08
C ARG A 397 -1.53 8.98 -10.35
N GLN A 398 -1.86 7.71 -10.18
CA GLN A 398 -3.24 7.25 -10.08
C GLN A 398 -3.70 7.48 -8.64
N LEU A 399 -4.31 8.63 -8.37
CA LEU A 399 -4.86 8.95 -7.06
C LEU A 399 -6.08 8.06 -6.77
N ILE A 400 -6.00 7.31 -5.69
CA ILE A 400 -7.03 6.36 -5.27
C ILE A 400 -7.59 6.81 -3.93
N TRP A 401 -8.91 6.87 -3.84
CA TRP A 401 -9.66 7.19 -2.66
C TRP A 401 -10.22 5.94 -2.01
N GLU A 402 -10.16 5.91 -0.69
CA GLU A 402 -10.95 5.02 0.14
C GLU A 402 -11.81 5.85 1.08
N LEU A 403 -13.03 5.41 1.29
CA LEU A 403 -13.98 6.06 2.18
C LEU A 403 -14.68 4.98 2.99
N PHE A 404 -14.44 4.99 4.28
CA PHE A 404 -14.98 4.00 5.19
C PHE A 404 -15.87 4.64 6.25
N PRO A 405 -17.14 4.16 6.37
CA PRO A 405 -18.04 4.58 7.44
C PRO A 405 -17.48 4.24 8.83
N GLY A 406 -17.50 5.22 9.74
CA GLY A 406 -17.09 5.09 11.13
C GLY A 406 -18.24 5.10 12.12
N ALA A 407 -18.02 5.59 13.34
CA ALA A 407 -19.03 5.73 14.37
C ALA A 407 -20.02 6.88 14.04
N GLY A 408 -21.31 6.65 14.18
CA GLY A 408 -22.31 7.70 13.93
C GLY A 408 -22.23 8.23 12.50
N GLU A 409 -21.93 9.50 12.34
CA GLU A 409 -21.73 10.18 11.05
C GLU A 409 -20.25 10.31 10.66
N GLU A 410 -19.34 9.68 11.39
CA GLU A 410 -17.91 9.74 11.09
C GLU A 410 -17.57 8.99 9.81
N LEU A 411 -16.61 9.56 9.07
CA LEU A 411 -16.00 8.99 7.89
C LEU A 411 -14.49 8.98 8.02
N THR A 412 -13.87 7.86 7.75
CA THR A 412 -12.43 7.80 7.48
C THR A 412 -12.21 7.87 5.98
N ILE A 413 -11.52 8.90 5.54
CA ILE A 413 -11.21 9.13 4.12
C ILE A 413 -9.72 9.04 3.93
N TYR A 414 -9.29 8.23 2.96
CA TYR A 414 -7.90 8.09 2.55
C TYR A 414 -7.70 8.52 1.11
N LEU A 415 -6.52 9.07 0.85
CA LEU A 415 -5.97 9.29 -0.49
C LEU A 415 -4.59 8.66 -0.56
N PHE A 416 -4.34 7.84 -1.57
CA PHE A 416 -3.05 7.21 -1.81
C PHE A 416 -2.80 6.97 -3.29
N HIS A 417 -1.58 6.57 -3.61
CA HIS A 417 -1.22 6.06 -4.94
C HIS A 417 -0.08 5.04 -4.84
N TYR A 418 0.00 4.15 -5.80
CA TYR A 418 1.17 3.31 -5.97
C TYR A 418 2.32 4.14 -6.53
N HIS A 419 3.46 4.09 -5.86
CA HIS A 419 4.61 4.94 -6.13
C HIS A 419 5.90 4.11 -6.23
N GLU A 420 6.69 4.32 -7.30
CA GLU A 420 8.01 3.74 -7.40
C GLU A 420 8.94 4.40 -6.38
N VAL A 421 9.67 3.61 -5.61
CA VAL A 421 10.67 4.14 -4.68
C VAL A 421 11.91 4.55 -5.47
N HIS A 422 12.17 5.86 -5.53
CA HIS A 422 13.28 6.44 -6.26
C HIS A 422 13.93 7.58 -5.46
N PRO A 423 15.28 7.68 -5.40
CA PRO A 423 15.98 8.73 -4.64
C PRO A 423 15.59 10.16 -5.01
N ASP A 424 15.35 10.41 -6.30
CA ASP A 424 14.94 11.73 -6.78
C ASP A 424 13.46 12.05 -6.51
N ASN A 425 12.65 11.00 -6.31
CA ASN A 425 11.22 11.12 -6.06
C ASN A 425 10.77 10.10 -4.99
N PRO A 426 11.10 10.35 -3.71
CA PRO A 426 10.84 9.39 -2.65
C PRO A 426 9.35 9.26 -2.26
N GLY A 427 8.48 10.15 -2.74
CA GLY A 427 7.11 10.30 -2.28
C GLY A 427 7.02 11.20 -1.03
N SER A 428 5.96 12.00 -0.94
CA SER A 428 5.75 12.96 0.14
C SER A 428 4.35 12.87 0.71
N LEU A 429 4.23 12.71 2.02
CA LEU A 429 2.96 12.78 2.74
C LEU A 429 2.43 14.21 2.78
N LEU A 430 3.32 15.20 2.94
CA LEU A 430 2.91 16.61 3.03
C LEU A 430 2.35 17.12 1.69
N GLU A 431 2.98 16.77 0.55
CA GLU A 431 2.41 17.08 -0.76
C GLU A 431 1.08 16.36 -1.00
N MET A 432 0.98 15.12 -0.55
CA MET A 432 -0.27 14.36 -0.66
C MET A 432 -1.39 14.99 0.18
N TYR A 433 -1.07 15.57 1.35
CA TYR A 433 -2.05 16.31 2.13
C TYR A 433 -2.54 17.57 1.43
N GLU A 434 -1.65 18.32 0.74
CA GLU A 434 -2.07 19.46 -0.09
C GLU A 434 -3.06 19.01 -1.19
N ASP A 435 -2.77 17.89 -1.85
CA ASP A 435 -3.67 17.30 -2.85
C ASP A 435 -4.97 16.81 -2.21
N PHE A 436 -4.92 16.14 -1.06
CA PHE A 436 -6.08 15.66 -0.32
C PHE A 436 -7.06 16.78 0.02
N PHE A 437 -6.57 17.86 0.63
CA PHE A 437 -7.42 19.00 0.98
C PHE A 437 -7.91 19.78 -0.23
N THR A 438 -7.17 19.79 -1.33
CA THR A 438 -7.59 20.43 -2.58
C THR A 438 -8.70 19.64 -3.29
N ILE A 439 -8.57 18.31 -3.34
CA ILE A 439 -9.42 17.45 -4.19
C ILE A 439 -10.65 16.93 -3.42
N LEU A 440 -10.60 16.87 -2.09
CA LEU A 440 -11.71 16.33 -1.30
C LEU A 440 -13.09 16.92 -1.66
N PRO A 441 -13.25 18.25 -1.87
CA PRO A 441 -14.54 18.82 -2.30
C PRO A 441 -15.00 18.36 -3.68
N GLU A 442 -14.09 17.97 -4.57
CA GLU A 442 -14.44 17.42 -5.88
C GLU A 442 -14.83 15.94 -5.77
N TYR A 443 -14.10 15.20 -4.93
CA TYR A 443 -14.39 13.77 -4.70
C TYR A 443 -15.74 13.58 -3.98
N ARG A 444 -15.97 14.35 -2.93
CA ARG A 444 -17.23 14.37 -2.18
C ARG A 444 -17.61 15.81 -1.89
N ARG A 445 -18.74 16.27 -2.43
CA ARG A 445 -19.23 17.63 -2.23
C ARG A 445 -19.40 17.95 -0.76
N CYS A 446 -18.57 18.82 -0.26
CA CYS A 446 -18.54 19.22 1.15
C CYS A 446 -18.07 20.66 1.30
N ASP A 447 -18.47 21.28 2.40
CA ASP A 447 -17.93 22.53 2.85
C ASP A 447 -16.74 22.25 3.81
N MET A 448 -15.52 22.45 3.33
CA MET A 448 -14.30 22.18 4.08
C MET A 448 -14.19 22.93 5.42
N ASP A 449 -14.91 24.04 5.56
CA ASP A 449 -14.91 24.81 6.80
C ASP A 449 -15.99 24.35 7.79
N LYS A 450 -16.98 23.59 7.32
CA LYS A 450 -18.01 22.94 8.14
C LYS A 450 -17.65 21.52 8.57
N LEU A 451 -16.67 20.88 7.92
CA LEU A 451 -16.17 19.57 8.33
C LEU A 451 -15.58 19.63 9.74
N VAL A 452 -16.01 18.72 10.59
CA VAL A 452 -15.42 18.52 11.91
C VAL A 452 -14.25 17.54 11.77
N TRP A 453 -13.06 18.06 11.82
CA TRP A 453 -11.81 17.30 11.68
C TRP A 453 -11.49 16.62 13.01
N LYS A 454 -11.49 15.29 13.04
CA LYS A 454 -11.26 14.51 14.27
C LYS A 454 -9.81 14.10 14.43
N LYS A 455 -9.23 13.50 13.40
CA LYS A 455 -7.89 12.90 13.47
C LYS A 455 -7.30 12.77 12.07
N PRO A 456 -6.01 13.10 11.86
CA PRO A 456 -5.36 12.80 10.59
C PRO A 456 -4.98 11.33 10.52
N THR A 457 -4.95 10.79 9.30
CA THR A 457 -4.44 9.45 9.00
C THR A 457 -3.28 9.54 8.03
N PHE A 458 -2.17 8.87 8.29
CA PHE A 458 -1.00 8.93 7.41
C PHE A 458 -0.06 7.74 7.58
N GLY A 459 0.75 7.52 6.57
CA GLY A 459 1.86 6.58 6.61
C GLY A 459 2.31 6.15 5.23
N TYR A 460 3.37 5.36 5.21
CA TYR A 460 3.87 4.69 4.02
C TYR A 460 3.51 3.21 4.11
N ILE A 461 2.70 2.73 3.17
CA ILE A 461 2.29 1.33 3.10
C ILE A 461 3.16 0.64 2.05
N PRO A 462 3.71 -0.57 2.28
CA PRO A 462 4.45 -1.27 1.24
C PRO A 462 3.57 -1.53 0.01
N GLY A 463 3.99 -1.03 -1.15
CA GLY A 463 3.39 -1.38 -2.44
C GLY A 463 4.09 -2.56 -3.10
N HIS A 464 5.10 -3.10 -2.43
CA HIS A 464 5.92 -4.20 -2.92
C HIS A 464 5.34 -5.55 -2.54
N PHE A 465 5.38 -6.47 -3.50
CA PHE A 465 5.13 -7.88 -3.28
C PHE A 465 6.45 -8.64 -3.36
N SER A 466 6.64 -9.58 -2.46
CA SER A 466 7.74 -10.52 -2.58
C SER A 466 7.55 -11.38 -3.82
N VAL A 467 8.46 -11.26 -4.78
CA VAL A 467 8.39 -11.99 -6.06
C VAL A 467 8.95 -13.39 -5.97
N SER A 468 9.64 -13.71 -4.88
CA SER A 468 10.12 -15.07 -4.62
C SER A 468 10.25 -15.31 -3.13
N SER A 469 10.41 -16.57 -2.76
CA SER A 469 10.64 -16.94 -1.36
C SER A 469 12.00 -16.47 -0.82
N SER A 470 12.88 -15.88 -1.61
CA SER A 470 14.25 -15.50 -1.25
C SER A 470 14.64 -14.07 -1.64
N ASP A 471 13.73 -13.30 -2.19
CA ASP A 471 14.06 -11.94 -2.66
C ASP A 471 14.17 -10.90 -1.53
N ARG A 472 13.70 -11.23 -0.33
CA ARG A 472 13.85 -10.42 0.87
C ARG A 472 14.33 -11.23 2.04
N GLN A 473 15.33 -10.72 2.74
CA GLN A 473 15.80 -11.27 4.00
C GLN A 473 14.92 -10.71 5.14
N VAL A 474 14.19 -11.59 5.79
CA VAL A 474 13.26 -11.25 6.88
C VAL A 474 13.67 -11.85 8.21
N ALA A 475 14.74 -12.62 8.22
CA ALA A 475 15.26 -13.25 9.43
C ALA A 475 16.78 -13.30 9.41
N VAL A 476 17.37 -13.39 10.58
CA VAL A 476 18.72 -13.84 10.89
C VAL A 476 18.62 -14.74 12.14
N ASP A 477 19.74 -15.26 12.63
CA ASP A 477 19.70 -16.01 13.89
C ASP A 477 19.05 -15.14 14.99
N ARG A 478 18.09 -15.72 15.72
CA ARG A 478 17.37 -15.06 16.83
C ARG A 478 16.68 -13.73 16.50
N LEU A 479 16.35 -13.46 15.23
CA LEU A 479 15.58 -12.31 14.80
C LEU A 479 14.69 -12.67 13.62
N ILE A 480 13.41 -12.25 13.68
CA ILE A 480 12.47 -12.36 12.56
C ILE A 480 11.60 -11.10 12.46
N ALA A 481 11.39 -10.61 11.24
CA ALA A 481 10.45 -9.54 10.95
C ALA A 481 9.06 -10.09 10.65
N ILE A 482 8.02 -9.34 11.07
CA ILE A 482 6.61 -9.63 10.80
C ILE A 482 5.89 -8.40 10.25
N GLY A 483 4.70 -8.61 9.65
CA GLY A 483 3.89 -7.53 9.09
C GLY A 483 4.62 -6.74 8.00
N ASP A 484 4.46 -5.43 8.00
CA ASP A 484 5.05 -4.54 6.99
C ASP A 484 6.59 -4.49 7.04
N ALA A 485 7.21 -4.78 8.19
CA ALA A 485 8.67 -4.89 8.29
C ALA A 485 9.20 -6.08 7.47
N ALA A 486 8.47 -7.18 7.42
CA ALA A 486 8.80 -8.31 6.58
C ALA A 486 8.58 -8.03 5.09
N SER A 487 7.57 -7.22 4.75
CA SER A 487 7.20 -6.86 3.37
C SER A 487 7.07 -8.07 2.43
N LEU A 488 6.50 -9.16 2.93
CA LEU A 488 6.28 -10.39 2.16
C LEU A 488 4.92 -10.39 1.46
N GLN A 489 4.01 -9.56 1.93
CA GLN A 489 2.66 -9.41 1.42
C GLN A 489 2.32 -7.94 1.39
N SER A 490 2.05 -7.44 0.20
CA SER A 490 1.42 -6.15 0.00
C SER A 490 0.12 -6.42 -0.74
N PRO A 491 -1.00 -6.43 -0.02
CA PRO A 491 -2.28 -6.70 -0.63
C PRO A 491 -2.61 -5.63 -1.67
N LEU A 492 -3.13 -6.07 -2.79
CA LEU A 492 -3.49 -5.19 -3.91
C LEU A 492 -4.52 -4.13 -3.51
N VAL A 493 -5.29 -4.37 -2.46
CA VAL A 493 -6.37 -3.51 -1.96
C VAL A 493 -6.25 -3.21 -0.47
N PHE A 494 -5.02 -3.04 0.03
CA PHE A 494 -4.75 -2.61 1.41
C PHE A 494 -5.36 -3.47 2.52
N THR A 495 -5.57 -4.75 2.28
CA THR A 495 -6.03 -5.70 3.32
C THR A 495 -4.91 -6.16 4.27
N GLY A 496 -3.96 -5.27 4.61
CA GLY A 496 -2.78 -5.61 5.41
C GLY A 496 -3.12 -6.16 6.80
N PHE A 497 -4.09 -5.55 7.49
CA PHE A 497 -4.58 -6.06 8.76
C PHE A 497 -5.25 -7.43 8.60
N GLY A 498 -6.13 -7.60 7.61
CA GLY A 498 -6.73 -8.89 7.28
C GLY A 498 -5.69 -9.96 6.92
N SER A 499 -4.65 -9.58 6.17
CA SER A 499 -3.54 -10.48 5.85
C SER A 499 -2.80 -10.95 7.11
N LEU A 500 -2.51 -10.05 8.06
CA LEU A 500 -1.91 -10.43 9.34
C LEU A 500 -2.82 -11.40 10.10
N VAL A 501 -4.10 -11.07 10.24
CA VAL A 501 -5.06 -11.91 10.99
C VAL A 501 -5.20 -13.29 10.36
N ARG A 502 -5.25 -13.39 9.04
CA ARG A 502 -5.26 -14.69 8.33
C ARG A 502 -3.99 -15.53 8.56
N ASN A 503 -2.84 -14.88 8.74
CA ASN A 503 -1.56 -15.56 8.98
C ASN A 503 -1.21 -15.70 10.45
N LEU A 504 -1.99 -15.16 11.37
CA LEU A 504 -1.66 -15.11 12.79
C LEU A 504 -1.51 -16.51 13.39
N GLU A 505 -2.45 -17.42 13.13
CA GLU A 505 -2.38 -18.82 13.57
C GLU A 505 -1.10 -19.49 13.03
N ARG A 506 -0.81 -19.34 11.75
CA ARG A 506 0.40 -19.88 11.13
C ARG A 506 1.66 -19.38 11.81
N LEU A 507 1.80 -18.06 11.94
CA LEU A 507 2.99 -17.42 12.50
C LEU A 507 3.19 -17.83 13.96
N THR A 508 2.14 -17.79 14.77
CA THR A 508 2.22 -18.12 16.21
C THR A 508 2.49 -19.60 16.43
N THR A 509 1.84 -20.52 15.70
CA THR A 509 2.05 -21.96 15.84
C THR A 509 3.46 -22.38 15.39
N LEU A 510 3.95 -21.86 14.28
CA LEU A 510 5.31 -22.17 13.81
C LEU A 510 6.36 -21.59 14.75
N LEU A 511 6.13 -20.39 15.28
CA LEU A 511 7.03 -19.75 16.22
C LEU A 511 7.02 -20.48 17.59
N ASP A 512 5.87 -20.90 18.07
CA ASP A 512 5.74 -21.73 19.27
C ASP A 512 6.54 -23.04 19.13
N THR A 513 6.42 -23.72 17.98
CA THR A 513 7.21 -24.93 17.69
C THR A 513 8.71 -24.63 17.68
N ALA A 514 9.12 -23.54 17.05
CA ALA A 514 10.54 -23.17 17.00
C ALA A 514 11.11 -22.83 18.40
N LEU A 515 10.35 -22.11 19.22
CA LEU A 515 10.76 -21.73 20.57
C LEU A 515 10.84 -22.95 21.51
N LYS A 516 9.89 -23.89 21.41
CA LYS A 516 9.90 -25.12 22.24
C LYS A 516 11.13 -25.96 22.02
N HIS A 517 11.67 -25.97 20.81
CA HIS A 517 12.81 -26.80 20.41
C HIS A 517 14.10 -26.01 20.16
N ASP A 518 14.13 -24.74 20.54
CA ASP A 518 15.25 -23.79 20.31
C ASP A 518 15.74 -23.73 18.83
N LEU A 519 14.80 -23.86 17.89
CA LEU A 519 15.04 -23.77 16.45
C LEU A 519 15.05 -22.31 15.99
N LEU A 520 15.98 -21.50 16.49
CA LEU A 520 16.04 -20.06 16.34
C LEU A 520 17.14 -19.57 15.38
N SER A 521 17.77 -20.48 14.64
CA SER A 521 18.71 -20.08 13.58
C SER A 521 17.99 -19.50 12.36
N PHE A 522 18.69 -18.73 11.54
CA PHE A 522 18.21 -18.19 10.27
C PHE A 522 17.47 -19.25 9.42
N ARG A 523 18.06 -20.46 9.30
CA ARG A 523 17.48 -21.55 8.52
C ARG A 523 16.08 -21.92 8.98
N HIS A 524 15.84 -21.94 10.28
CA HIS A 524 14.54 -22.29 10.86
C HIS A 524 13.56 -21.11 10.79
N LEU A 525 13.99 -19.92 11.21
CA LEU A 525 13.14 -18.73 11.22
C LEU A 525 12.70 -18.32 9.81
N ASN A 526 13.57 -18.50 8.81
CA ASN A 526 13.22 -18.21 7.42
C ASN A 526 12.11 -19.13 6.85
N GLN A 527 11.85 -20.28 7.48
CA GLN A 527 10.71 -21.15 7.13
C GLN A 527 9.37 -20.63 7.69
N ILE A 528 9.41 -19.92 8.81
CA ILE A 528 8.21 -19.41 9.51
C ILE A 528 7.54 -18.28 8.73
N ARG A 529 8.32 -17.52 7.97
CA ARG A 529 7.87 -16.33 7.25
C ARG A 529 6.56 -16.53 6.47
N ALA A 530 5.73 -15.50 6.39
CA ALA A 530 4.38 -15.55 5.82
C ALA A 530 4.35 -15.46 4.28
N TYR A 531 5.36 -15.98 3.57
CA TYR A 531 5.36 -15.97 2.11
C TYR A 531 4.22 -16.81 1.51
N GLN A 532 3.53 -16.25 0.50
CA GLN A 532 2.46 -16.91 -0.24
C GLN A 532 2.66 -16.71 -1.76
N SER A 533 2.76 -17.81 -2.50
CA SER A 533 3.02 -17.76 -3.94
C SER A 533 1.86 -17.18 -4.74
N ASN A 534 0.61 -17.36 -4.29
CA ASN A 534 -0.58 -16.77 -4.91
C ASN A 534 -0.64 -15.25 -4.77
N VAL A 535 -0.06 -14.69 -3.69
CA VAL A 535 0.10 -13.23 -3.54
C VAL A 535 1.23 -12.73 -4.42
N SER A 536 2.34 -13.46 -4.48
CA SER A 536 3.49 -13.07 -5.30
C SER A 536 3.16 -12.89 -6.78
N VAL A 537 2.26 -13.67 -7.37
CA VAL A 537 1.93 -13.50 -8.80
C VAL A 537 1.11 -12.25 -9.09
N THR A 538 0.49 -11.64 -8.07
CA THR A 538 -0.35 -10.45 -8.24
C THR A 538 0.45 -9.13 -8.27
N TRP A 539 1.76 -9.14 -7.93
CA TRP A 539 2.54 -7.90 -7.93
C TRP A 539 2.60 -7.20 -9.30
N LEU A 540 2.41 -7.93 -10.38
CA LEU A 540 2.36 -7.36 -11.73
C LEU A 540 1.20 -6.38 -11.90
N PHE A 541 0.09 -6.57 -11.16
CA PHE A 541 -1.04 -5.63 -11.15
C PHE A 541 -0.65 -4.32 -10.45
N SER A 542 0.08 -4.37 -9.34
CA SER A 542 0.56 -3.16 -8.67
C SER A 542 1.55 -2.37 -9.54
N LYS A 543 2.35 -3.05 -10.36
CA LYS A 543 3.17 -2.41 -11.42
C LYS A 543 2.30 -1.68 -12.45
N GLY A 544 1.13 -2.22 -12.78
CA GLY A 544 0.16 -1.58 -13.68
C GLY A 544 -0.46 -0.31 -13.11
N MET A 545 -0.42 -0.12 -11.79
CA MET A 545 -0.94 1.07 -11.11
C MET A 545 0.11 2.18 -10.92
N MET A 546 1.36 1.94 -11.28
CA MET A 546 2.49 2.86 -11.13
C MET A 546 2.94 3.43 -12.46
N VAL A 547 3.29 4.71 -12.45
CA VAL A 547 4.14 5.29 -13.50
C VAL A 547 5.58 5.33 -12.99
N PRO A 548 6.53 4.65 -13.62
CA PRO A 548 7.92 4.69 -13.21
C PRO A 548 8.48 6.12 -13.27
N THR A 549 9.30 6.48 -12.29
CA THR A 549 9.94 7.80 -12.21
C THR A 549 10.71 8.13 -13.49
N GLY A 550 10.48 9.33 -14.02
CA GLY A 550 11.09 9.80 -15.26
C GLY A 550 10.46 9.25 -16.55
N LYS A 551 9.46 8.37 -16.47
CA LYS A 551 8.73 7.89 -17.63
C LYS A 551 7.38 8.60 -17.80
N PHE A 552 6.99 8.82 -19.03
CA PHE A 552 5.63 9.23 -19.38
C PHE A 552 4.88 8.04 -19.95
N ILE A 553 3.77 7.70 -19.32
CA ILE A 553 2.82 6.70 -19.81
C ILE A 553 1.48 7.41 -19.99
N PRO A 554 0.85 7.30 -21.16
CA PRO A 554 -0.45 7.91 -21.36
C PRO A 554 -1.45 7.45 -20.29
N PRO A 555 -2.14 8.37 -19.59
CA PRO A 555 -3.12 8.06 -18.54
C PRO A 555 -4.13 7.00 -18.97
N GLN A 556 -4.62 7.11 -20.19
CA GLN A 556 -5.55 6.16 -20.79
C GLN A 556 -5.06 4.70 -20.73
N ARG A 557 -3.75 4.44 -20.85
CA ARG A 557 -3.22 3.06 -20.77
C ARG A 557 -3.40 2.45 -19.41
N ILE A 558 -3.05 3.18 -18.35
CA ILE A 558 -3.15 2.70 -16.98
C ILE A 558 -4.62 2.51 -16.61
N ASN A 559 -5.45 3.52 -16.89
CA ASN A 559 -6.89 3.43 -16.68
C ASN A 559 -7.50 2.24 -17.42
N SER A 560 -7.08 1.98 -18.67
CA SER A 560 -7.56 0.83 -19.46
C SER A 560 -7.11 -0.51 -18.87
N MET A 561 -5.89 -0.62 -18.34
CA MET A 561 -5.43 -1.86 -17.70
C MET A 561 -6.24 -2.18 -16.45
N LEU A 562 -6.41 -1.19 -15.57
CA LEU A 562 -7.17 -1.35 -14.33
C LEU A 562 -8.64 -1.69 -14.62
N ASN A 563 -9.29 -0.93 -15.50
CA ASN A 563 -10.68 -1.17 -15.86
C ASN A 563 -10.88 -2.48 -16.64
N THR A 564 -9.90 -2.97 -17.39
CA THR A 564 -9.96 -4.31 -17.99
C THR A 564 -10.05 -5.36 -16.89
N PHE A 565 -9.20 -5.29 -15.88
CA PHE A 565 -9.09 -6.30 -14.85
C PHE A 565 -10.24 -6.24 -13.83
N PHE A 566 -10.50 -5.05 -13.24
CA PHE A 566 -11.57 -4.89 -12.27
C PHE A 566 -12.96 -5.06 -12.90
N GLY A 567 -13.12 -4.68 -14.18
CA GLY A 567 -14.36 -4.96 -14.92
C GLY A 567 -14.58 -6.46 -15.15
N LEU A 568 -13.54 -7.25 -15.35
CA LEU A 568 -13.67 -8.71 -15.41
C LEU A 568 -14.06 -9.31 -14.06
N LEU A 569 -13.53 -8.79 -12.96
CA LEU A 569 -13.96 -9.22 -11.63
C LEU A 569 -15.43 -8.86 -11.36
N ALA A 570 -15.90 -7.71 -11.85
CA ALA A 570 -17.29 -7.30 -11.73
C ALA A 570 -18.27 -8.19 -12.55
N ASP A 571 -17.78 -8.80 -13.63
CA ASP A 571 -18.52 -9.76 -14.45
C ASP A 571 -18.52 -11.20 -13.88
N GLU A 572 -17.71 -11.47 -12.83
CA GLU A 572 -17.61 -12.77 -12.17
C GLU A 572 -18.57 -12.87 -10.96
N PRO A 573 -18.87 -14.08 -10.47
CA PRO A 573 -19.58 -14.23 -9.20
C PRO A 573 -18.87 -13.51 -8.05
N PRO A 574 -19.57 -12.86 -7.10
CA PRO A 574 -18.97 -12.07 -6.02
C PRO A 574 -17.89 -12.79 -5.23
N ALA A 575 -18.02 -14.11 -5.04
CA ALA A 575 -17.02 -14.94 -4.36
C ALA A 575 -15.64 -14.97 -5.08
N VAL A 576 -15.60 -14.74 -6.39
CA VAL A 576 -14.34 -14.69 -7.16
C VAL A 576 -13.59 -13.41 -6.84
N ALA A 577 -14.30 -12.28 -6.83
CA ALA A 577 -13.72 -10.99 -6.44
C ALA A 577 -13.28 -11.01 -4.98
N ASP A 578 -14.11 -11.52 -4.06
CA ASP A 578 -13.77 -11.69 -2.65
C ASP A 578 -12.49 -12.50 -2.45
N ASN A 579 -12.41 -13.69 -3.06
CA ASN A 579 -11.22 -14.52 -2.95
C ASN A 579 -9.98 -13.86 -3.58
N PHE A 580 -10.14 -13.14 -4.70
CA PHE A 580 -9.02 -12.45 -5.34
C PHE A 580 -8.48 -11.33 -4.44
N ILE A 581 -9.34 -10.48 -3.91
CA ILE A 581 -8.97 -9.33 -3.09
C ILE A 581 -8.41 -9.76 -1.73
N LYS A 582 -8.93 -10.85 -1.15
CA LYS A 582 -8.44 -11.42 0.11
C LYS A 582 -7.22 -12.35 -0.05
N ASP A 583 -6.48 -12.26 -1.13
CA ASP A 583 -5.28 -13.09 -1.37
C ASP A 583 -5.56 -14.61 -1.36
N ARG A 584 -6.74 -15.03 -1.78
CA ARG A 584 -7.17 -16.44 -1.82
C ARG A 584 -7.43 -16.93 -3.23
N CYS A 585 -6.95 -16.22 -4.25
CA CYS A 585 -7.14 -16.63 -5.64
C CYS A 585 -6.38 -17.92 -5.93
N ASP A 586 -7.09 -18.94 -6.41
CA ASP A 586 -6.50 -20.20 -6.85
C ASP A 586 -5.93 -20.11 -8.27
N TRP A 587 -5.10 -21.11 -8.63
CA TRP A 587 -4.39 -21.14 -9.90
C TRP A 587 -5.33 -21.18 -11.12
N LEU A 588 -6.42 -21.94 -11.07
CA LEU A 588 -7.37 -22.04 -12.19
C LEU A 588 -8.11 -20.71 -12.40
N THR A 589 -8.58 -20.10 -11.33
CA THR A 589 -9.26 -18.80 -11.36
C THR A 589 -8.32 -17.71 -11.87
N PHE A 590 -7.08 -17.67 -11.39
CA PHE A 590 -6.06 -16.71 -11.86
C PHE A 590 -5.83 -16.82 -13.38
N ASN A 591 -5.59 -18.05 -13.89
CA ASN A 591 -5.33 -18.27 -15.31
C ASN A 591 -6.56 -17.95 -16.18
N ARG A 592 -7.76 -18.31 -15.71
CA ARG A 592 -9.01 -17.96 -16.40
C ARG A 592 -9.18 -16.45 -16.52
N LEU A 593 -8.96 -15.69 -15.44
CA LEU A 593 -9.04 -14.24 -15.45
C LEU A 593 -7.97 -13.61 -16.35
N ALA A 594 -6.71 -14.07 -16.26
CA ALA A 594 -5.62 -13.61 -17.10
C ALA A 594 -5.91 -13.82 -18.61
N LEU A 595 -6.44 -14.99 -18.97
CA LEU A 595 -6.83 -15.30 -20.35
C LEU A 595 -8.00 -14.43 -20.83
N LYS A 596 -9.01 -14.21 -19.99
CA LYS A 596 -10.12 -13.29 -20.29
C LYS A 596 -9.60 -11.85 -20.48
N ALA A 597 -8.67 -11.38 -19.63
CA ALA A 597 -8.06 -10.06 -19.74
C ALA A 597 -7.29 -9.89 -21.06
N ALA A 598 -6.46 -10.85 -21.43
CA ALA A 598 -5.72 -10.84 -22.68
C ALA A 598 -6.64 -10.84 -23.92
N ARG A 599 -7.79 -11.54 -23.85
CA ARG A 599 -8.80 -11.52 -24.94
C ARG A 599 -9.55 -10.20 -25.02
N LYS A 600 -9.94 -9.62 -23.87
CA LYS A 600 -10.67 -8.36 -23.80
C LYS A 600 -9.81 -7.19 -24.25
N ASN A 601 -8.53 -7.20 -23.89
CA ASN A 601 -7.55 -6.16 -24.23
C ASN A 601 -6.21 -6.78 -24.65
N PRO A 602 -6.03 -7.17 -25.91
CA PRO A 602 -4.77 -7.78 -26.39
C PRO A 602 -3.53 -6.87 -26.22
N ALA A 603 -3.71 -5.54 -26.23
CA ALA A 603 -2.64 -4.58 -26.02
C ALA A 603 -2.05 -4.65 -24.60
N LEU A 604 -2.75 -5.27 -23.68
CA LEU A 604 -2.34 -5.41 -22.27
C LEU A 604 -0.97 -6.08 -22.12
N LEU A 605 -0.70 -7.11 -22.93
CA LEU A 605 0.60 -7.82 -22.92
C LEU A 605 1.76 -6.90 -23.30
N LEU A 606 1.55 -6.05 -24.34
CA LEU A 606 2.55 -5.07 -24.77
C LEU A 606 2.75 -3.98 -23.70
N TRP A 607 1.66 -3.48 -23.14
CA TRP A 607 1.72 -2.45 -22.09
C TRP A 607 2.40 -2.94 -20.81
N ILE A 608 2.12 -4.18 -20.39
CA ILE A 608 2.81 -4.83 -19.26
C ILE A 608 4.31 -4.98 -19.56
N TRP A 609 4.67 -5.38 -20.78
CA TRP A 609 6.06 -5.47 -21.21
C TRP A 609 6.77 -4.11 -21.11
N GLU A 610 6.15 -3.04 -21.61
CA GLU A 610 6.69 -1.68 -21.57
C GLU A 610 6.86 -1.16 -20.11
N LEU A 611 5.93 -1.52 -19.21
CA LEU A 611 5.96 -1.11 -17.81
C LEU A 611 6.96 -1.88 -16.97
N ALA A 612 6.89 -3.20 -17.02
CA ALA A 612 7.70 -4.08 -16.18
C ALA A 612 9.12 -4.28 -16.73
N GLY A 613 9.25 -4.29 -18.07
CA GLY A 613 10.50 -4.62 -18.73
C GLY A 613 10.86 -6.12 -18.65
N PRO A 614 11.90 -6.55 -19.38
CA PRO A 614 12.25 -7.97 -19.48
C PRO A 614 12.68 -8.56 -18.11
N ARG A 615 13.46 -7.82 -17.33
CA ARG A 615 13.96 -8.29 -16.03
C ARG A 615 12.81 -8.66 -15.08
N ASP A 616 11.85 -7.76 -14.91
CA ASP A 616 10.74 -7.96 -13.99
C ASP A 616 9.77 -9.03 -14.49
N LEU A 617 9.59 -9.15 -15.80
CA LEU A 617 8.79 -10.24 -16.38
C LEU A 617 9.43 -11.61 -16.19
N PHE A 618 10.75 -11.76 -16.29
CA PHE A 618 11.44 -13.01 -15.97
C PHE A 618 11.30 -13.36 -14.47
N ARG A 619 11.39 -12.37 -13.59
CA ARG A 619 11.12 -12.57 -12.15
C ARG A 619 9.67 -13.03 -11.92
N TRP A 620 8.73 -12.40 -12.59
CA TRP A 620 7.32 -12.77 -12.51
C TRP A 620 7.06 -14.19 -13.03
N LEU A 621 7.71 -14.63 -14.10
CA LEU A 621 7.63 -16.02 -14.58
C LEU A 621 8.11 -17.00 -13.50
N GLY A 622 9.17 -16.65 -12.75
CA GLY A 622 9.60 -17.43 -11.59
C GLY A 622 8.53 -17.54 -10.51
N SER A 623 7.85 -16.44 -10.18
CA SER A 623 6.71 -16.43 -9.23
C SER A 623 5.55 -17.28 -9.75
N TYR A 624 5.24 -17.17 -11.02
CA TYR A 624 4.17 -17.96 -11.65
C TYR A 624 4.50 -19.46 -11.64
N PHE A 625 5.76 -19.81 -11.89
CA PHE A 625 6.19 -21.22 -11.79
C PHE A 625 6.06 -21.74 -10.37
N ASN A 626 6.49 -20.98 -9.36
CA ASN A 626 6.30 -21.33 -7.96
C ASN A 626 4.81 -21.50 -7.60
N PHE A 627 3.96 -20.57 -8.07
CA PHE A 627 2.52 -20.65 -7.86
C PHE A 627 1.92 -21.94 -8.47
N SER A 628 2.34 -22.29 -9.68
CA SER A 628 1.90 -23.50 -10.37
C SER A 628 2.35 -24.76 -9.63
N THR A 629 3.60 -24.78 -9.16
CA THR A 629 4.15 -25.89 -8.37
C THR A 629 3.39 -26.09 -7.05
N TYR A 630 3.15 -25.00 -6.30
CA TYR A 630 2.38 -25.08 -5.06
C TYR A 630 0.92 -25.43 -5.29
N ALA A 631 0.32 -25.03 -6.42
CA ALA A 631 -1.02 -25.47 -6.80
C ALA A 631 -1.08 -26.99 -7.01
N LEU A 632 -0.10 -27.56 -7.72
CA LEU A 632 0.02 -29.00 -7.89
C LEU A 632 0.23 -29.74 -6.56
N ILE A 633 1.17 -29.27 -5.74
CA ILE A 633 1.43 -29.84 -4.41
C ILE A 633 0.16 -29.81 -3.55
N ARG A 634 -0.60 -28.71 -3.61
CA ARG A 634 -1.87 -28.56 -2.89
C ARG A 634 -2.89 -29.61 -3.33
N ILE A 635 -3.05 -29.83 -4.64
CA ILE A 635 -3.97 -30.83 -5.17
C ILE A 635 -3.60 -32.23 -4.68
N LEU A 636 -2.33 -32.58 -4.69
CA LEU A 636 -1.83 -33.91 -4.31
C LEU A 636 -1.86 -34.15 -2.79
N LEU A 637 -1.51 -33.17 -1.99
CA LEU A 637 -1.32 -33.35 -0.55
C LEU A 637 -2.53 -32.93 0.30
N SER A 638 -3.33 -31.97 -0.15
CA SER A 638 -4.42 -31.40 0.66
C SER A 638 -5.45 -32.43 1.18
N PRO A 639 -5.78 -33.53 0.47
CA PRO A 639 -6.80 -34.48 0.94
C PRO A 639 -6.37 -35.32 2.14
N TRP A 640 -5.10 -35.61 2.28
CA TRP A 640 -4.60 -36.58 3.27
C TRP A 640 -3.52 -36.09 4.20
N PHE A 641 -2.68 -35.16 3.75
CA PHE A 641 -1.49 -34.73 4.46
C PHE A 641 -1.77 -34.08 5.82
N PRO A 642 -2.80 -33.23 6.01
CA PRO A 642 -3.11 -32.68 7.34
C PRO A 642 -3.45 -33.77 8.36
N SER A 643 -4.22 -34.79 7.97
CA SER A 643 -4.58 -35.93 8.84
C SER A 643 -3.36 -36.79 9.16
N PHE A 644 -2.52 -37.02 8.18
CA PHE A 644 -1.24 -37.74 8.35
C PHE A 644 -0.34 -37.01 9.34
N LEU A 645 -0.21 -35.69 9.23
CA LEU A 645 0.60 -34.91 10.16
C LEU A 645 0.07 -34.97 11.60
N ASN A 646 -1.22 -34.88 11.80
CA ASN A 646 -1.80 -35.00 13.13
C ASN A 646 -1.52 -36.38 13.75
N TRP A 647 -1.52 -37.46 12.92
CA TRP A 647 -1.20 -38.80 13.38
C TRP A 647 0.26 -38.98 13.76
N ILE A 648 1.22 -38.40 12.98
CA ILE A 648 2.66 -38.61 13.21
C ILE A 648 3.25 -37.61 14.23
N GLN A 649 2.54 -36.50 14.53
CA GLN A 649 3.03 -35.41 15.41
C GLN A 649 3.64 -35.92 16.72
N PRO A 650 2.97 -36.75 17.57
CA PRO A 650 3.51 -37.10 18.89
C PRO A 650 4.85 -37.79 18.82
N TRP A 651 5.12 -38.49 17.74
CA TRP A 651 6.38 -39.21 17.55
C TRP A 651 7.44 -38.33 16.85
N LEU A 652 7.06 -37.60 15.80
CA LEU A 652 8.02 -36.87 14.98
C LEU A 652 8.52 -35.60 15.67
N GLU A 653 7.63 -34.87 16.32
CA GLU A 653 7.96 -33.62 17.03
C GLU A 653 9.04 -33.85 18.09
N LEU A 654 8.98 -35.00 18.82
CA LEU A 654 9.97 -35.35 19.84
C LEU A 654 11.28 -35.86 19.28
N ARG A 655 11.26 -36.61 18.16
CA ARG A 655 12.45 -37.22 17.62
C ARG A 655 13.22 -36.38 16.61
N ASN A 656 12.50 -35.58 15.84
CA ASN A 656 13.09 -34.70 14.83
C ASN A 656 12.28 -33.41 14.69
N PRO A 657 12.42 -32.50 15.66
CA PRO A 657 11.66 -31.24 15.68
C PRO A 657 11.95 -30.35 14.46
N GLU A 658 13.15 -30.44 13.86
CA GLU A 658 13.48 -29.70 12.63
C GLU A 658 12.63 -30.18 11.45
N LEU A 659 12.54 -31.49 11.24
CA LEU A 659 11.66 -32.06 10.20
C LEU A 659 10.20 -31.78 10.48
N TRP A 660 9.80 -31.82 11.77
CA TRP A 660 8.45 -31.46 12.18
C TRP A 660 8.12 -30.01 11.78
N LEU A 661 8.98 -29.05 12.08
CA LEU A 661 8.80 -27.64 11.68
C LEU A 661 8.67 -27.50 10.16
N GLN A 662 9.48 -28.21 9.37
CA GLN A 662 9.41 -28.19 7.91
C GLN A 662 8.06 -28.73 7.39
N LEU A 663 7.59 -29.85 7.90
CA LEU A 663 6.31 -30.44 7.49
C LEU A 663 5.12 -29.60 7.94
N LEU A 664 5.18 -29.02 9.12
CA LEU A 664 4.17 -28.10 9.62
C LEU A 664 4.09 -26.82 8.76
N THR A 665 5.25 -26.28 8.36
CA THR A 665 5.32 -25.18 7.41
C THR A 665 4.67 -25.55 6.07
N LEU A 666 4.97 -26.73 5.54
CA LEU A 666 4.35 -27.22 4.30
C LEU A 666 2.82 -27.33 4.43
N ARG A 667 2.32 -27.84 5.57
CA ARG A 667 0.88 -27.85 5.88
C ARG A 667 0.27 -26.46 5.73
N TYR A 668 0.87 -25.45 6.35
CA TYR A 668 0.36 -24.09 6.26
C TYR A 668 0.44 -23.52 4.83
N VAL A 669 1.51 -23.79 4.09
CA VAL A 669 1.63 -23.38 2.67
C VAL A 669 0.50 -23.95 1.82
N ILE A 670 0.10 -25.21 2.03
CA ILE A 670 -0.97 -25.84 1.24
C ILE A 670 -2.38 -25.53 1.76
N THR A 671 -2.55 -25.07 3.00
CA THR A 671 -3.85 -24.76 3.59
C THR A 671 -4.18 -23.27 3.62
N THR A 672 -3.20 -22.40 3.84
CA THR A 672 -3.38 -20.95 3.83
C THR A 672 -3.72 -20.47 2.40
N GLY A 673 -4.63 -19.50 2.29
CA GLY A 673 -5.05 -18.96 1.00
C GLY A 673 -5.92 -19.92 0.16
N LYS A 674 -6.56 -20.92 0.76
CA LYS A 674 -7.61 -21.67 0.07
C LYS A 674 -8.85 -20.80 -0.14
N PRO A 675 -9.47 -20.87 -1.34
CA PRO A 675 -10.79 -20.30 -1.52
C PRO A 675 -11.76 -20.89 -0.49
N ARG A 676 -12.53 -20.04 0.17
CA ARG A 676 -13.63 -20.52 1.01
C ARG A 676 -14.87 -20.71 0.15
N SER A 677 -15.52 -21.87 0.26
CA SER A 677 -16.84 -22.05 -0.34
C SER A 677 -17.90 -21.35 0.51
N PRO A 678 -18.98 -20.84 -0.09
CA PRO A 678 -20.07 -20.18 0.63
C PRO A 678 -20.66 -21.00 1.78
N ASN A 679 -20.60 -22.34 1.67
CA ASN A 679 -21.15 -23.26 2.66
C ASN A 679 -20.22 -23.55 3.85
N GLN A 680 -18.95 -23.15 3.81
CA GLN A 680 -18.00 -23.34 4.93
C GLN A 680 -18.02 -22.22 5.97
N ALA A 681 -18.68 -21.12 5.69
CA ALA A 681 -18.87 -20.05 6.66
C ALA A 681 -19.86 -20.42 7.79
N ALA A 682 -20.67 -21.47 7.61
CA ALA A 682 -21.73 -21.88 8.54
C ALA A 682 -21.34 -23.00 9.53
N THR A 683 -20.18 -23.64 9.38
CA THR A 683 -19.77 -24.75 10.25
C THR A 683 -18.39 -24.49 10.85
N VAL A 684 -18.30 -23.62 11.84
CA VAL A 684 -17.15 -23.52 12.73
C VAL A 684 -17.43 -24.38 13.96
N ASN A 685 -16.69 -25.46 14.10
CA ASN A 685 -16.75 -26.34 15.25
C ASN A 685 -16.16 -25.60 16.47
N PRO A 686 -16.91 -25.40 17.58
CA PRO A 686 -16.42 -24.69 18.76
C PRO A 686 -15.35 -25.46 19.56
N GLU A 687 -15.01 -26.68 19.19
CA GLU A 687 -14.16 -27.59 20.00
C GLU A 687 -12.68 -27.62 19.61
N ALA A 688 -12.22 -26.86 18.63
CA ALA A 688 -10.79 -26.75 18.37
C ALA A 688 -10.11 -25.71 19.29
N VAL A 689 -10.31 -25.84 20.59
CA VAL A 689 -9.60 -25.05 21.59
C VAL A 689 -8.20 -25.67 21.75
N ILE A 690 -7.16 -24.87 21.51
CA ILE A 690 -5.78 -25.22 21.89
C ILE A 690 -5.82 -25.53 23.41
N PRO A 691 -5.42 -26.73 23.88
CA PRO A 691 -5.51 -27.06 25.29
C PRO A 691 -4.61 -26.12 26.11
N ILE A 692 -5.24 -25.37 27.01
CA ILE A 692 -4.55 -24.57 28.02
C ILE A 692 -3.80 -25.56 28.91
N ARG A 693 -2.47 -25.45 28.96
CA ARG A 693 -1.68 -26.16 29.96
C ARG A 693 -2.06 -25.64 31.37
N ASN A 694 -2.74 -26.46 32.14
CA ASN A 694 -2.71 -26.30 33.58
C ASN A 694 -1.32 -26.69 34.05
N SER A 695 -0.59 -25.71 34.62
CA SER A 695 0.71 -25.87 35.27
C SER A 695 0.66 -26.76 36.48
#